data_963a108892fad3eec2cca7735672b5c0
#
_entry.id   963a108892fad3eec2cca7735672b5c0
#
_cell.length_a   1.000
_cell.length_b   1.000
_cell.length_c   1.000
_cell.angle_alpha   90.00
_cell.angle_beta   90.00
_cell.angle_gamma   90.00
#
_symmetry.space_group_name_H-M   'P 1'
#
loop_
_entity.id
_entity.type
_entity.pdbx_description
1 polymer ?
#
loop_
_entity_poly.entity_id
_entity_poly.type
_entity_poly.pdbx_seq_one_letter_code
_entity_poly.pdbx_strand_id
1 'polypeptide(L)'
;MAEHKFIEVRGAREHNLKNVDVDIPRDQFVVITGLSGSGKSSLAFDTIYAEGQRRYVESLSAYARQFLDMAGKPDVDHISGLSPAISIEQKTTSKNPRSTVGTVTEIYDYLRLLFARVGTPFSPATGLPITAMQVQDMVDAVMAMPEGSRAYLLAPIIRDRKGEYKKEFIDLRKQGFQRIKVNGEFYELEEPPVLDKKFRHNIDVVVDRIVVREGLETRLADSFRTALNLADGIAVIETAPAEGEGDPQRITYSEKFACPVSGFTIAEIEPRLFSFNAPYGACPVCDGLGMELFFDERLVVPDQSLTLLGGAIAPWSKSKSPYFTQTIEAISKHYAFDKKTKWKDLPENVKQVFLRGSGGNEILFRYDEGGRVYQVSRVFEGVIPNMERRYRETDSSWSREEMERFQNNRPCGACGGYRLKPEALAVKIGGLHAGQVVQMSISEAHDWISAAPEHLTKQKNEIAKAILKEIRERLGFLVNVGLNYLTLSRNAGTLSGGESQRIRLASQIGSGLTGVLYVLDEPSIGLHQRDNDRLLTTLKNLRDAGNTVLVVEHDEDAIREADYVFDMGPGAGVHGGFVVSHGTPAQVAADPNSLTGQYLSGAREVRVPKARRKGNGKKLTVVGATGNNLKNVTAEFPLGMFVCVTGVSGGGKSTLTIETLFKTAATRLNGAHETPAPCETIKGFEHLDKVIDIDQRAIGRTPRSNPATYTGAFTPIRDWFAGLPEAKARGYLPGRFSFNVKGGRCEACQGDGVLKIEMNFLPDVYVTCETCKGARYNRETLEVKFKNKSIADVLDMTCEDAQGFFQAVPSIREKMDALCQVGLGYIKVGQQATTLSGGEAQRVKLSKELSRRATGRTLYILDEPTTGLHFEDVRKLLEVLHELVDQGNTVVVIEHNLDVVKTADWVIDIGPEGGDGGGQIVATGTPEAIAKAAHSHTGHYLKDLLTPRRAAAE
;
A
#
# COMPACT_ATOMS: atom_id res chain seq x y z
N MET A 1 20.81 35.44 -22.41
CA MET A 1 19.64 34.76 -22.97
C MET A 1 18.44 35.57 -22.55
N ALA A 2 17.53 35.93 -23.49
CA ALA A 2 16.29 36.60 -23.09
C ALA A 2 15.54 35.71 -22.10
N GLU A 3 15.26 36.17 -20.90
CA GLU A 3 14.42 35.46 -19.93
C GLU A 3 13.01 35.34 -20.52
N HIS A 4 12.63 34.14 -20.94
CA HIS A 4 11.26 33.87 -21.33
C HIS A 4 10.38 34.05 -20.11
N LYS A 5 9.47 35.02 -20.13
CA LYS A 5 8.49 35.27 -19.06
C LYS A 5 7.34 34.25 -19.08
N PHE A 6 7.15 33.56 -20.20
CA PHE A 6 6.05 32.62 -20.42
C PHE A 6 6.57 31.30 -21.01
N ILE A 7 5.85 30.23 -20.70
CA ILE A 7 5.86 29.00 -21.48
C ILE A 7 4.78 29.18 -22.55
N GLU A 8 5.21 29.31 -23.78
CA GLU A 8 4.30 29.55 -24.91
C GLU A 8 3.99 28.23 -25.60
N VAL A 9 2.73 27.84 -25.62
CA VAL A 9 2.21 26.65 -26.32
C VAL A 9 1.37 27.12 -27.46
N ARG A 10 1.61 26.56 -28.64
CA ARG A 10 0.87 26.89 -29.88
C ARG A 10 0.40 25.61 -30.56
N GLY A 11 -0.88 25.57 -30.89
CA GLY A 11 -1.47 24.50 -31.68
C GLY A 11 -1.52 23.16 -31.01
N ALA A 12 -1.83 23.06 -29.69
CA ALA A 12 -1.94 21.79 -28.99
C ALA A 12 -3.21 21.02 -29.40
N ARG A 13 -3.03 19.76 -29.84
CA ARG A 13 -4.10 18.91 -30.39
C ARG A 13 -4.14 17.52 -29.80
N GLU A 14 -3.41 17.28 -28.70
CA GLU A 14 -3.46 15.97 -28.02
C GLU A 14 -4.88 15.62 -27.55
N HIS A 15 -5.27 14.39 -27.80
CA HIS A 15 -6.58 13.82 -27.42
C HIS A 15 -7.76 14.67 -27.89
N ASN A 16 -8.43 15.37 -26.97
CA ASN A 16 -9.60 16.20 -27.26
C ASN A 16 -9.29 17.69 -27.41
N LEU A 17 -8.03 18.12 -27.30
CA LEU A 17 -7.64 19.52 -27.45
C LEU A 17 -7.93 20.05 -28.87
N LYS A 18 -8.45 21.27 -28.95
CA LYS A 18 -8.92 21.89 -30.18
C LYS A 18 -7.98 23.02 -30.64
N ASN A 19 -6.74 22.66 -31.03
CA ASN A 19 -5.71 23.61 -31.48
C ASN A 19 -5.49 24.74 -30.47
N VAL A 20 -5.16 24.36 -29.23
CA VAL A 20 -5.10 25.28 -28.08
C VAL A 20 -3.80 26.07 -28.11
N ASP A 21 -3.91 27.42 -28.00
CA ASP A 21 -2.83 28.36 -27.78
C ASP A 21 -2.89 28.91 -26.35
N VAL A 22 -1.79 28.80 -25.57
CA VAL A 22 -1.71 29.35 -24.22
C VAL A 22 -0.33 29.91 -23.92
N ASP A 23 -0.31 30.98 -23.09
CA ASP A 23 0.88 31.62 -22.55
C ASP A 23 0.86 31.45 -21.03
N ILE A 24 1.62 30.46 -20.50
CA ILE A 24 1.66 30.13 -19.09
C ILE A 24 2.76 30.96 -18.43
N PRO A 25 2.45 31.80 -17.44
CA PRO A 25 3.46 32.59 -16.74
C PRO A 25 4.42 31.71 -15.96
N ARG A 26 5.72 32.01 -16.07
CA ARG A 26 6.78 31.31 -15.34
C ARG A 26 6.92 31.87 -13.91
N ASP A 27 7.48 31.04 -13.05
CA ASP A 27 7.77 31.38 -11.66
C ASP A 27 6.51 31.79 -10.87
N GLN A 28 5.36 31.16 -11.26
CA GLN A 28 4.06 31.39 -10.67
C GLN A 28 3.39 30.06 -10.30
N PHE A 29 2.41 30.14 -9.40
CA PHE A 29 1.49 29.06 -9.10
C PHE A 29 0.28 29.15 -10.04
N VAL A 30 0.23 28.25 -11.02
CA VAL A 30 -0.76 28.23 -12.10
C VAL A 30 -1.68 27.04 -11.95
N VAL A 31 -2.99 27.28 -11.96
CA VAL A 31 -4.00 26.22 -11.89
C VAL A 31 -4.69 26.05 -13.24
N ILE A 32 -4.78 24.81 -13.71
CA ILE A 32 -5.65 24.39 -14.83
C ILE A 32 -6.87 23.68 -14.25
N THR A 33 -8.05 24.24 -14.43
CA THR A 33 -9.33 23.73 -13.93
C THR A 33 -10.34 23.53 -15.05
N GLY A 34 -11.55 23.05 -14.74
CA GLY A 34 -12.65 22.79 -15.66
C GLY A 34 -13.28 21.41 -15.48
N LEU A 35 -14.33 21.11 -16.22
CA LEU A 35 -15.07 19.84 -16.13
C LEU A 35 -14.20 18.60 -16.27
N SER A 36 -14.62 17.47 -15.68
CA SER A 36 -13.98 16.17 -15.93
C SER A 36 -14.04 15.84 -17.43
N GLY A 37 -12.89 15.44 -18.03
CA GLY A 37 -12.79 15.18 -19.48
C GLY A 37 -12.73 16.43 -20.36
N SER A 38 -12.52 17.66 -19.82
CA SER A 38 -12.41 18.90 -20.61
C SER A 38 -11.05 19.07 -21.31
N GLY A 39 -10.04 18.22 -21.05
CA GLY A 39 -8.72 18.29 -21.66
C GLY A 39 -7.60 18.84 -20.77
N LYS A 40 -7.83 19.03 -19.49
CA LYS A 40 -6.86 19.54 -18.50
C LYS A 40 -5.57 18.73 -18.47
N SER A 41 -5.70 17.42 -18.25
CA SER A 41 -4.54 16.52 -18.18
C SER A 41 -3.86 16.38 -19.53
N SER A 42 -4.61 16.43 -20.65
CA SER A 42 -4.04 16.43 -22.01
C SER A 42 -3.16 17.65 -22.26
N LEU A 43 -3.53 18.83 -21.74
CA LEU A 43 -2.71 20.03 -21.82
C LEU A 43 -1.50 19.96 -20.88
N ALA A 44 -1.73 19.67 -19.60
CA ALA A 44 -0.68 19.72 -18.57
C ALA A 44 0.35 18.59 -18.71
N PHE A 45 -0.12 17.34 -18.87
CA PHE A 45 0.75 16.15 -18.83
C PHE A 45 1.11 15.66 -20.24
N ASP A 46 0.11 15.40 -21.11
CA ASP A 46 0.35 14.80 -22.41
C ASP A 46 0.97 15.79 -23.42
N THR A 47 0.87 17.10 -23.17
CA THR A 47 1.46 18.15 -24.02
C THR A 47 2.68 18.79 -23.37
N ILE A 48 2.49 19.54 -22.27
CA ILE A 48 3.54 20.40 -21.68
C ILE A 48 4.61 19.57 -20.99
N TYR A 49 4.21 18.68 -20.07
CA TYR A 49 5.17 17.82 -19.38
C TYR A 49 5.87 16.84 -20.33
N ALA A 50 5.11 16.19 -21.23
CA ALA A 50 5.65 15.24 -22.19
C ALA A 50 6.74 15.86 -23.07
N GLU A 51 6.53 17.09 -23.59
CA GLU A 51 7.53 17.81 -24.37
C GLU A 51 8.73 18.24 -23.52
N GLY A 52 8.50 18.69 -22.29
CA GLY A 52 9.57 19.04 -21.34
C GLY A 52 10.47 17.86 -21.02
N GLN A 53 9.88 16.71 -20.73
CA GLN A 53 10.59 15.45 -20.49
C GLN A 53 11.33 14.97 -21.74
N ARG A 54 10.68 14.98 -22.90
CA ARG A 54 11.28 14.58 -24.18
C ARG A 54 12.55 15.39 -24.47
N ARG A 55 12.52 16.72 -24.37
CA ARG A 55 13.68 17.60 -24.57
C ARG A 55 14.79 17.34 -23.55
N TYR A 56 14.43 17.11 -22.30
CA TYR A 56 15.40 16.77 -21.26
C TYR A 56 16.11 15.46 -21.58
N VAL A 57 15.35 14.39 -21.90
CA VAL A 57 15.90 13.07 -22.24
C VAL A 57 16.75 13.15 -23.52
N GLU A 58 16.35 13.93 -24.55
CA GLU A 58 17.13 14.13 -25.76
C GLU A 58 18.49 14.83 -25.49
N SER A 59 18.58 15.66 -24.46
CA SER A 59 19.82 16.32 -24.07
C SER A 59 20.84 15.37 -23.40
N LEU A 60 20.41 14.18 -22.96
CA LEU A 60 21.25 13.18 -22.31
C LEU A 60 22.07 12.38 -23.31
N SER A 61 23.14 11.72 -22.83
CA SER A 61 23.97 10.83 -23.67
C SER A 61 23.13 9.66 -24.23
N ALA A 62 23.56 9.13 -25.38
CA ALA A 62 22.89 7.97 -26.01
C ALA A 62 22.80 6.76 -25.08
N TYR A 63 23.80 6.57 -24.20
CA TYR A 63 23.80 5.52 -23.20
C TYR A 63 22.71 5.73 -22.14
N ALA A 64 22.59 6.94 -21.59
CA ALA A 64 21.56 7.26 -20.58
C ALA A 64 20.13 7.14 -21.15
N ARG A 65 19.95 7.49 -22.44
CA ARG A 65 18.64 7.38 -23.13
C ARG A 65 18.13 5.94 -23.27
N GLN A 66 19.02 4.93 -23.25
CA GLN A 66 18.59 3.52 -23.32
C GLN A 66 17.87 3.04 -22.07
N PHE A 67 18.01 3.73 -20.94
CA PHE A 67 17.41 3.38 -19.65
C PHE A 67 16.20 4.24 -19.29
N LEU A 68 15.82 5.19 -20.13
CA LEU A 68 14.71 6.13 -19.88
C LEU A 68 13.62 5.94 -20.94
N ASP A 69 12.37 5.89 -20.46
CA ASP A 69 11.22 5.88 -21.35
C ASP A 69 11.17 7.20 -22.13
N MET A 70 11.23 7.12 -23.44
CA MET A 70 11.03 8.29 -24.31
C MET A 70 9.52 8.52 -24.45
N ALA A 71 9.03 9.64 -23.92
CA ALA A 71 7.70 10.13 -24.25
C ALA A 71 7.60 10.36 -25.77
N GLY A 72 6.48 9.94 -26.36
CA GLY A 72 6.18 10.28 -27.76
C GLY A 72 6.17 11.79 -27.94
N LYS A 73 6.49 12.26 -29.16
CA LYS A 73 6.35 13.69 -29.49
C LYS A 73 4.87 14.07 -29.44
N PRO A 74 4.46 15.01 -28.57
CA PRO A 74 3.06 15.44 -28.52
C PRO A 74 2.63 16.13 -29.81
N ASP A 75 1.33 16.04 -30.12
CA ASP A 75 0.74 16.77 -31.28
C ASP A 75 0.55 18.24 -30.93
N VAL A 76 1.60 19.01 -31.22
CA VAL A 76 1.68 20.45 -30.95
C VAL A 76 2.57 21.09 -31.98
N ASP A 77 2.21 22.29 -32.42
CA ASP A 77 3.00 23.01 -33.43
C ASP A 77 4.33 23.50 -32.86
N HIS A 78 4.27 24.16 -31.70
CA HIS A 78 5.45 24.72 -31.05
C HIS A 78 5.26 24.91 -29.53
N ILE A 79 6.31 24.64 -28.75
CA ILE A 79 6.41 25.02 -27.35
C ILE A 79 7.76 25.69 -27.10
N SER A 80 7.75 26.89 -26.46
CA SER A 80 8.96 27.63 -26.07
C SER A 80 8.93 27.94 -24.57
N GLY A 81 10.07 28.36 -24.01
CA GLY A 81 10.19 28.74 -22.59
C GLY A 81 10.12 27.59 -21.57
N LEU A 82 10.16 26.32 -21.98
CA LEU A 82 10.14 25.17 -21.07
C LEU A 82 11.39 25.10 -20.23
N SER A 83 11.20 24.90 -18.92
CA SER A 83 12.21 24.43 -17.97
C SER A 83 12.23 22.88 -17.88
N PRO A 84 13.27 22.28 -17.27
CA PRO A 84 13.21 20.87 -16.90
C PRO A 84 11.91 20.59 -16.13
N ALA A 85 11.16 19.57 -16.55
CA ALA A 85 9.83 19.30 -16.03
C ALA A 85 9.83 18.06 -15.13
N ILE A 86 9.13 18.15 -14.00
CA ILE A 86 8.90 17.07 -13.04
C ILE A 86 7.40 16.86 -12.90
N SER A 87 6.94 15.61 -13.14
CA SER A 87 5.55 15.22 -12.97
C SER A 87 5.32 14.53 -11.62
N ILE A 88 4.23 14.91 -10.96
CA ILE A 88 3.77 14.28 -9.72
C ILE A 88 2.33 13.81 -9.92
N GLU A 89 2.19 12.62 -10.52
CA GLU A 89 0.90 12.00 -10.84
C GLU A 89 0.42 11.10 -9.69
N GLN A 90 -0.88 10.79 -9.68
CA GLN A 90 -1.53 9.89 -8.70
C GLN A 90 -1.25 8.40 -8.90
N LYS A 91 -0.53 8.00 -9.95
CA LYS A 91 -0.27 6.58 -10.22
C LYS A 91 0.31 5.87 -8.99
N THR A 92 -0.28 4.76 -8.64
CA THR A 92 0.13 3.95 -7.49
C THR A 92 1.61 3.63 -7.52
N THR A 93 2.26 3.82 -6.37
CA THR A 93 3.63 3.41 -6.12
C THR A 93 3.83 1.91 -6.35
N SER A 94 5.08 1.53 -6.50
CA SER A 94 5.53 0.15 -6.66
C SER A 94 4.76 -0.83 -5.76
N LYS A 95 4.24 -1.91 -6.35
CA LYS A 95 3.65 -3.04 -5.62
C LYS A 95 4.70 -3.90 -4.90
N ASN A 96 5.96 -3.46 -4.88
CA ASN A 96 7.03 -4.18 -4.22
C ASN A 96 6.79 -4.17 -2.70
N PRO A 97 6.64 -5.33 -2.04
CA PRO A 97 6.39 -5.41 -0.59
C PRO A 97 7.56 -4.91 0.25
N ARG A 98 8.75 -4.74 -0.33
CA ARG A 98 9.93 -4.16 0.33
C ARG A 98 10.00 -2.65 0.24
N SER A 99 9.17 -2.01 -0.57
CA SER A 99 9.09 -0.55 -0.66
C SER A 99 8.29 0.01 0.51
N THR A 100 8.88 0.91 1.27
CA THR A 100 8.26 1.58 2.43
C THR A 100 8.32 3.09 2.29
N VAL A 101 7.54 3.82 3.09
CA VAL A 101 7.62 5.29 3.14
C VAL A 101 9.08 5.72 3.36
N GLY A 102 9.77 5.13 4.34
CA GLY A 102 11.17 5.47 4.64
C GLY A 102 12.14 5.23 3.50
N THR A 103 11.93 4.19 2.66
CA THR A 103 12.81 3.91 1.50
C THR A 103 12.50 4.81 0.31
N VAL A 104 11.22 5.14 0.08
CA VAL A 104 10.81 6.03 -1.03
C VAL A 104 11.27 7.47 -0.80
N THR A 105 11.32 7.89 0.48
CA THR A 105 11.77 9.23 0.88
C THR A 105 13.28 9.32 1.15
N GLU A 106 14.02 8.22 0.95
CA GLU A 106 15.45 8.08 1.26
C GLU A 106 15.81 8.28 2.75
N ILE A 107 14.82 8.59 3.61
CA ILE A 107 15.05 8.77 5.05
C ILE A 107 15.69 7.52 5.66
N TYR A 108 15.28 6.33 5.20
CA TYR A 108 15.81 5.06 5.68
C TYR A 108 17.32 4.90 5.39
N ASP A 109 17.80 5.42 4.26
CA ASP A 109 19.21 5.36 3.91
C ASP A 109 20.08 6.20 4.85
N TYR A 110 19.57 7.39 5.22
CA TYR A 110 20.21 8.22 6.24
C TYR A 110 20.12 7.60 7.64
N LEU A 111 19.01 6.96 8.01
CA LEU A 111 18.87 6.24 9.28
C LEU A 111 19.88 5.08 9.36
N ARG A 112 20.06 4.29 8.30
CA ARG A 112 21.08 3.24 8.24
C ARG A 112 22.46 3.79 8.49
N LEU A 113 22.79 4.92 7.87
CA LEU A 113 24.07 5.61 8.06
C LEU A 113 24.22 6.13 9.49
N LEU A 114 23.17 6.73 10.06
CA LEU A 114 23.14 7.23 11.43
C LEU A 114 23.44 6.10 12.44
N PHE A 115 22.68 5.00 12.40
CA PHE A 115 22.87 3.87 13.30
C PHE A 115 24.23 3.20 13.14
N ALA A 116 24.75 3.12 11.91
CA ALA A 116 26.08 2.56 11.66
C ALA A 116 27.22 3.43 12.23
N ARG A 117 27.07 4.76 12.24
CA ARG A 117 28.14 5.69 12.64
C ARG A 117 28.12 6.06 14.12
N VAL A 118 26.93 6.20 14.70
CA VAL A 118 26.81 6.69 16.09
C VAL A 118 26.02 5.76 17.01
N GLY A 119 25.44 4.70 16.51
CA GLY A 119 24.75 3.69 17.31
C GLY A 119 25.68 3.01 18.31
N THR A 120 25.12 2.54 19.40
CA THR A 120 25.82 1.76 20.41
C THR A 120 25.24 0.34 20.45
N PRO A 121 26.05 -0.71 20.23
CA PRO A 121 25.57 -2.09 20.32
C PRO A 121 25.34 -2.51 21.76
N PHE A 122 24.24 -3.26 21.99
CA PHE A 122 23.85 -3.82 23.28
C PHE A 122 23.72 -5.33 23.17
N SER A 123 24.01 -6.03 24.27
CA SER A 123 23.79 -7.46 24.34
C SER A 123 22.30 -7.77 24.51
N PRO A 124 21.69 -8.61 23.63
CA PRO A 124 20.29 -9.03 23.81
C PRO A 124 20.05 -9.81 25.11
N ALA A 125 21.08 -10.49 25.64
CA ALA A 125 20.98 -11.32 26.83
C ALA A 125 21.12 -10.53 28.12
N THR A 126 22.03 -9.54 28.16
CA THR A 126 22.35 -8.79 29.38
C THR A 126 21.79 -7.36 29.39
N GLY A 127 21.44 -6.82 28.20
CA GLY A 127 21.03 -5.42 28.06
C GLY A 127 22.16 -4.39 28.23
N LEU A 128 23.40 -4.85 28.43
CA LEU A 128 24.55 -3.99 28.61
C LEU A 128 25.20 -3.61 27.25
N PRO A 129 25.82 -2.44 27.13
CA PRO A 129 26.53 -2.05 25.93
C PRO A 129 27.73 -2.97 25.67
N ILE A 130 27.95 -3.27 24.38
CA ILE A 130 29.08 -4.08 23.91
C ILE A 130 30.08 -3.13 23.28
N THR A 131 31.38 -3.21 23.73
CA THR A 131 32.48 -2.42 23.17
C THR A 131 33.49 -3.33 22.52
N ALA A 132 34.01 -2.91 21.37
CA ALA A 132 35.23 -3.49 20.81
C ALA A 132 36.42 -2.88 21.54
N MET A 133 37.34 -3.73 21.98
CA MET A 133 38.56 -3.30 22.66
C MET A 133 39.76 -3.46 21.72
N GLN A 134 40.70 -2.52 21.73
CA GLN A 134 41.97 -2.70 21.07
C GLN A 134 42.89 -3.57 21.94
N VAL A 135 43.91 -4.21 21.31
CA VAL A 135 44.87 -5.04 22.03
C VAL A 135 45.50 -4.29 23.18
N GLN A 136 45.78 -2.98 23.01
CA GLN A 136 46.35 -2.16 24.07
C GLN A 136 45.41 -2.05 25.28
N ASP A 137 44.11 -1.81 25.05
CA ASP A 137 43.12 -1.72 26.10
C ASP A 137 42.98 -3.04 26.88
N MET A 138 43.11 -4.18 26.17
CA MET A 138 43.08 -5.51 26.78
C MET A 138 44.31 -5.75 27.64
N VAL A 139 45.47 -5.33 27.16
CA VAL A 139 46.73 -5.39 27.92
C VAL A 139 46.62 -4.54 29.17
N ASP A 140 46.20 -3.28 29.05
CA ASP A 140 46.09 -2.35 30.19
C ASP A 140 45.09 -2.87 31.23
N ALA A 141 43.96 -3.49 30.80
CA ALA A 141 43.04 -4.11 31.70
C ALA A 141 43.60 -5.31 32.48
N VAL A 142 44.45 -6.11 31.88
CA VAL A 142 45.15 -7.22 32.56
C VAL A 142 46.26 -6.70 33.48
N MET A 143 47.01 -5.69 33.05
CA MET A 143 48.07 -5.06 33.87
C MET A 143 47.50 -4.31 35.08
N ALA A 144 46.21 -3.92 35.05
CA ALA A 144 45.51 -3.32 36.20
C ALA A 144 45.18 -4.35 37.29
N MET A 145 45.31 -5.66 37.06
CA MET A 145 45.13 -6.68 38.07
C MET A 145 46.27 -6.62 39.13
N PRO A 146 46.04 -7.11 40.37
CA PRO A 146 47.05 -7.11 41.39
C PRO A 146 48.37 -7.77 40.94
N GLU A 147 49.51 -7.21 41.28
CA GLU A 147 50.82 -7.78 40.99
C GLU A 147 50.94 -9.20 41.59
N GLY A 148 51.49 -10.16 40.84
CA GLY A 148 51.57 -11.56 41.20
C GLY A 148 50.33 -12.39 40.85
N SER A 149 49.24 -11.78 40.36
CA SER A 149 48.06 -12.51 39.91
C SER A 149 48.39 -13.49 38.78
N ARG A 150 47.89 -14.73 38.95
CA ARG A 150 48.12 -15.80 37.95
C ARG A 150 46.87 -15.92 37.08
N ALA A 151 47.04 -16.03 35.77
CA ALA A 151 45.94 -16.23 34.84
C ALA A 151 46.36 -17.04 33.58
N TYR A 152 45.38 -17.62 32.91
CA TYR A 152 45.53 -18.21 31.61
C TYR A 152 44.94 -17.27 30.57
N LEU A 153 45.69 -17.05 29.47
CA LEU A 153 45.10 -16.44 28.26
C LEU A 153 44.62 -17.56 27.34
N LEU A 154 43.35 -17.58 27.10
CA LEU A 154 42.64 -18.63 26.37
C LEU A 154 42.09 -18.08 25.06
N ALA A 155 42.14 -18.89 24.00
CA ALA A 155 41.45 -18.64 22.72
C ALA A 155 40.25 -19.59 22.55
N PRO A 156 39.01 -19.12 22.66
CA PRO A 156 37.80 -19.96 22.58
C PRO A 156 37.44 -20.31 21.14
N ILE A 157 38.09 -21.36 20.58
CA ILE A 157 37.94 -21.75 19.17
C ILE A 157 36.59 -22.44 18.86
N ILE A 158 36.02 -23.18 19.82
CA ILE A 158 34.74 -23.85 19.70
C ILE A 158 33.87 -23.44 20.87
N ARG A 159 32.64 -22.96 20.55
CA ARG A 159 31.66 -22.48 21.55
C ARG A 159 30.31 -23.10 21.25
N ASP A 160 29.83 -23.95 22.17
CA ASP A 160 28.53 -24.62 22.14
C ASP A 160 28.20 -25.27 20.77
N ARG A 161 29.18 -25.98 20.17
CA ARG A 161 29.01 -26.66 18.89
C ARG A 161 29.18 -28.17 19.00
N LYS A 162 28.37 -28.93 18.23
CA LYS A 162 28.50 -30.37 18.10
C LYS A 162 29.66 -30.74 17.15
N GLY A 163 30.43 -31.73 17.51
CA GLY A 163 31.54 -32.20 16.69
C GLY A 163 32.53 -33.09 17.43
N GLU A 164 33.44 -33.78 16.71
CA GLU A 164 34.54 -34.61 17.26
C GLU A 164 35.89 -33.87 17.37
N TYR A 165 36.07 -32.82 16.57
CA TYR A 165 37.19 -31.87 16.53
C TYR A 165 38.61 -32.48 16.45
N LYS A 166 38.75 -33.73 16.01
CA LYS A 166 40.03 -34.45 15.90
C LYS A 166 41.04 -33.75 14.97
N LYS A 167 40.53 -33.20 13.86
CA LYS A 167 41.35 -32.47 12.88
C LYS A 167 41.87 -31.19 13.47
N GLU A 168 41.03 -30.45 14.15
CA GLU A 168 41.39 -29.20 14.83
C GLU A 168 42.48 -29.41 15.89
N PHE A 169 42.38 -30.49 16.67
CA PHE A 169 43.43 -30.82 17.65
C PHE A 169 44.80 -31.14 16.99
N ILE A 170 44.79 -31.87 15.86
CA ILE A 170 46.01 -32.16 15.09
C ILE A 170 46.60 -30.86 14.53
N ASP A 171 45.78 -29.95 14.02
CA ASP A 171 46.28 -28.71 13.42
C ASP A 171 46.80 -27.74 14.50
N LEU A 172 46.17 -27.66 15.68
CA LEU A 172 46.70 -26.90 16.83
C LEU A 172 48.05 -27.42 17.31
N ARG A 173 48.25 -28.76 17.38
CA ARG A 173 49.50 -29.38 17.75
C ARG A 173 50.62 -29.05 16.73
N LYS A 174 50.30 -29.03 15.42
CA LYS A 174 51.26 -28.60 14.40
C LYS A 174 51.67 -27.13 14.51
N GLN A 175 50.76 -26.27 15.05
CA GLN A 175 51.03 -24.86 15.31
C GLN A 175 51.81 -24.62 16.58
N GLY A 176 52.13 -25.71 17.35
CA GLY A 176 52.96 -25.63 18.54
C GLY A 176 52.26 -25.41 19.87
N PHE A 177 50.92 -25.42 19.87
CA PHE A 177 50.15 -25.33 21.14
C PHE A 177 50.26 -26.65 21.91
N GLN A 178 50.31 -26.56 23.24
CA GLN A 178 50.51 -27.72 24.12
C GLN A 178 49.23 -28.11 24.87
N ARG A 179 48.38 -27.11 25.22
CA ARG A 179 47.22 -27.32 26.11
C ARG A 179 45.94 -26.76 25.53
N ILE A 180 44.88 -27.48 25.82
CA ILE A 180 43.51 -27.05 25.57
C ILE A 180 42.67 -27.22 26.85
N LYS A 181 41.60 -26.44 26.92
CA LYS A 181 40.53 -26.59 27.92
C LYS A 181 39.25 -27.04 27.21
N VAL A 182 38.75 -28.21 27.54
CA VAL A 182 37.58 -28.80 26.94
C VAL A 182 36.47 -28.96 28.01
N ASN A 183 35.33 -28.31 27.80
CA ASN A 183 34.19 -28.31 28.69
C ASN A 183 34.54 -27.99 30.17
N GLY A 184 35.55 -27.14 30.35
CA GLY A 184 35.99 -26.70 31.68
C GLY A 184 37.19 -27.44 32.26
N GLU A 185 37.65 -28.52 31.65
CA GLU A 185 38.80 -29.30 32.07
C GLU A 185 40.02 -29.13 31.16
N PHE A 186 41.25 -29.10 31.75
CA PHE A 186 42.49 -28.96 31.02
C PHE A 186 43.02 -30.32 30.54
N TYR A 187 43.49 -30.33 29.25
CA TYR A 187 44.07 -31.50 28.61
C TYR A 187 45.35 -31.12 27.89
N GLU A 188 46.34 -32.03 27.84
CA GLU A 188 47.50 -31.88 26.95
C GLU A 188 47.10 -32.26 25.52
N LEU A 189 47.54 -31.51 24.52
CA LEU A 189 47.21 -31.76 23.10
C LEU A 189 47.91 -33.02 22.55
N GLU A 190 48.86 -33.63 23.31
CA GLU A 190 49.41 -34.93 22.98
C GLU A 190 48.39 -36.05 23.16
N GLU A 191 47.52 -35.95 24.18
CA GLU A 191 46.47 -36.91 24.50
C GLU A 191 45.09 -36.18 24.64
N PRO A 192 44.52 -35.70 23.53
CA PRO A 192 43.27 -34.94 23.58
C PRO A 192 42.08 -35.87 23.92
N PRO A 193 41.04 -35.37 24.57
CA PRO A 193 39.87 -36.18 24.93
C PRO A 193 39.12 -36.59 23.68
N VAL A 194 38.51 -37.78 23.70
CA VAL A 194 37.61 -38.27 22.64
C VAL A 194 36.24 -37.63 22.83
N LEU A 195 35.84 -36.82 21.88
CA LEU A 195 34.55 -36.07 21.94
C LEU A 195 33.45 -36.79 21.14
N ASP A 196 32.24 -36.86 21.70
CA ASP A 196 31.11 -37.41 20.98
C ASP A 196 30.43 -36.33 20.14
N LYS A 197 30.30 -36.59 18.84
CA LYS A 197 29.65 -35.68 17.86
C LYS A 197 28.18 -35.30 18.16
N LYS A 198 27.52 -36.03 19.06
CA LYS A 198 26.11 -35.80 19.44
C LYS A 198 25.96 -34.68 20.47
N PHE A 199 27.00 -34.41 21.24
CA PHE A 199 26.99 -33.40 22.30
C PHE A 199 27.63 -32.09 21.80
N ARG A 200 27.30 -31.01 22.52
CA ARG A 200 27.89 -29.69 22.32
C ARG A 200 29.13 -29.54 23.18
N HIS A 201 30.16 -28.95 22.62
CA HIS A 201 31.46 -28.79 23.30
C HIS A 201 31.89 -27.34 23.29
N ASN A 202 32.66 -26.97 24.33
CA ASN A 202 33.41 -25.73 24.40
C ASN A 202 34.90 -26.10 24.44
N ILE A 203 35.70 -25.50 23.54
CA ILE A 203 37.13 -25.78 23.44
C ILE A 203 37.87 -24.46 23.40
N ASP A 204 38.71 -24.23 24.41
CA ASP A 204 39.61 -23.09 24.50
C ASP A 204 41.07 -23.58 24.34
N VAL A 205 41.87 -22.89 23.55
CA VAL A 205 43.31 -23.13 23.44
C VAL A 205 44.02 -22.27 24.48
N VAL A 206 44.92 -22.85 25.25
CA VAL A 206 45.76 -22.11 26.18
C VAL A 206 46.91 -21.48 25.35
N VAL A 207 46.80 -20.16 25.17
CA VAL A 207 47.79 -19.41 24.40
C VAL A 207 49.00 -19.00 25.26
N ASP A 208 48.72 -18.52 26.48
CA ASP A 208 49.76 -18.10 27.41
C ASP A 208 49.37 -18.34 28.87
N ARG A 209 50.35 -18.46 29.73
CA ARG A 209 50.26 -18.47 31.20
C ARG A 209 50.88 -17.19 31.74
N ILE A 210 50.08 -16.40 32.38
CA ILE A 210 50.40 -15.04 32.79
C ILE A 210 50.61 -14.98 34.29
N VAL A 211 51.69 -14.31 34.70
CA VAL A 211 51.85 -13.80 36.06
C VAL A 211 52.03 -12.30 35.93
N VAL A 212 51.08 -11.53 36.47
CA VAL A 212 51.08 -10.07 36.33
C VAL A 212 52.33 -9.49 37.04
N ARG A 213 53.16 -8.79 36.28
CA ARG A 213 54.38 -8.12 36.75
C ARG A 213 54.77 -7.01 35.81
N GLU A 214 55.54 -6.04 36.27
CA GLU A 214 56.07 -4.97 35.44
C GLU A 214 56.94 -5.50 34.27
N GLY A 215 56.72 -4.93 33.07
CA GLY A 215 57.44 -5.34 31.86
C GLY A 215 56.81 -6.53 31.09
N LEU A 216 55.61 -6.95 31.39
CA LEU A 216 54.89 -8.02 30.72
C LEU A 216 54.14 -7.55 29.44
N GLU A 217 53.97 -6.25 29.24
CA GLU A 217 53.06 -5.62 28.26
C GLU A 217 53.32 -6.11 26.85
N THR A 218 54.54 -6.10 26.38
CA THR A 218 54.89 -6.49 25.01
C THR A 218 54.59 -7.96 24.73
N ARG A 219 54.93 -8.86 25.65
CA ARG A 219 54.65 -10.30 25.53
C ARG A 219 53.15 -10.54 25.56
N LEU A 220 52.46 -9.84 26.45
CA LEU A 220 50.99 -9.96 26.59
C LEU A 220 50.28 -9.50 25.34
N ALA A 221 50.74 -8.39 24.71
CA ALA A 221 50.18 -7.92 23.45
C ALA A 221 50.36 -8.95 22.32
N ASP A 222 51.46 -9.60 22.19
CA ASP A 222 51.71 -10.65 21.19
C ASP A 222 50.86 -11.90 21.48
N SER A 223 50.70 -12.27 22.75
CA SER A 223 49.85 -13.37 23.17
C SER A 223 48.39 -13.07 22.89
N PHE A 224 47.90 -11.83 23.14
CA PHE A 224 46.54 -11.41 22.77
C PHE A 224 46.32 -11.47 21.25
N ARG A 225 47.27 -10.96 20.43
CA ARG A 225 47.17 -11.07 18.98
C ARG A 225 47.04 -12.52 18.52
N THR A 226 47.82 -13.43 19.13
CA THR A 226 47.74 -14.85 18.83
C THR A 226 46.35 -15.42 19.19
N ALA A 227 45.86 -15.12 20.39
CA ALA A 227 44.57 -15.58 20.85
C ALA A 227 43.42 -15.06 19.97
N LEU A 228 43.42 -13.77 19.64
CA LEU A 228 42.43 -13.12 18.80
C LEU A 228 42.40 -13.70 17.39
N ASN A 229 43.59 -13.97 16.81
CA ASN A 229 43.68 -14.60 15.48
C ASN A 229 43.13 -16.04 15.47
N LEU A 230 43.38 -16.81 16.54
CA LEU A 230 42.88 -18.19 16.66
C LEU A 230 41.38 -18.28 16.86
N ALA A 231 40.79 -17.37 17.67
CA ALA A 231 39.41 -17.42 18.07
C ALA A 231 38.55 -16.32 17.45
N ASP A 232 38.90 -15.89 16.23
CA ASP A 232 38.11 -14.94 15.41
C ASP A 232 37.80 -13.62 16.14
N GLY A 233 38.84 -13.05 16.80
CA GLY A 233 38.79 -11.76 17.49
C GLY A 233 38.28 -11.83 18.92
N ILE A 234 38.35 -12.99 19.57
CA ILE A 234 37.96 -13.17 20.99
C ILE A 234 39.15 -13.78 21.75
N ALA A 235 39.43 -13.22 22.93
CA ALA A 235 40.38 -13.74 23.90
C ALA A 235 39.75 -13.80 25.29
N VAL A 236 40.16 -14.74 26.11
CA VAL A 236 39.65 -14.92 27.47
C VAL A 236 40.79 -14.95 28.45
N ILE A 237 40.71 -14.14 29.49
CA ILE A 237 41.58 -14.25 30.67
C ILE A 237 40.81 -15.02 31.73
N GLU A 238 41.41 -16.10 32.19
CA GLU A 238 40.87 -16.87 33.29
C GLU A 238 41.86 -16.86 34.45
N THR A 239 41.48 -16.29 35.61
CA THR A 239 42.31 -16.23 36.80
C THR A 239 42.54 -17.63 37.35
N ALA A 240 43.74 -17.87 37.86
CA ALA A 240 44.12 -19.12 38.53
C ALA A 240 44.51 -18.81 39.98
N PRO A 241 43.52 -18.60 40.90
CA PRO A 241 43.80 -18.35 42.30
C PRO A 241 44.46 -19.58 42.94
N ALA A 242 45.19 -19.37 44.02
CA ALA A 242 45.79 -20.47 44.80
C ALA A 242 44.68 -21.31 45.49
N GLU A 243 44.96 -22.56 45.84
CA GLU A 243 44.00 -23.42 46.54
C GLU A 243 43.45 -22.72 47.81
N GLY A 244 42.15 -22.46 47.83
CA GLY A 244 41.45 -21.77 48.95
C GLY A 244 41.23 -20.26 48.81
N GLU A 245 41.65 -19.61 47.69
CA GLU A 245 41.53 -18.15 47.47
C GLU A 245 40.34 -17.75 46.55
N GLY A 246 39.33 -18.60 46.39
CA GLY A 246 38.13 -18.29 45.60
C GLY A 246 38.06 -19.05 44.25
N ASP A 247 36.90 -18.86 43.55
CA ASP A 247 36.67 -19.49 42.27
C ASP A 247 37.38 -18.73 41.12
N PRO A 248 37.84 -19.39 40.03
CA PRO A 248 38.44 -18.78 38.89
C PRO A 248 37.49 -17.78 38.23
N GLN A 249 37.93 -16.52 38.03
CA GLN A 249 37.16 -15.53 37.32
C GLN A 249 37.51 -15.58 35.83
N ARG A 250 36.52 -15.56 34.99
CA ARG A 250 36.67 -15.58 33.54
C ARG A 250 36.26 -14.25 32.95
N ILE A 251 37.20 -13.52 32.33
CA ILE A 251 37.01 -12.23 31.70
C ILE A 251 37.20 -12.40 30.19
N THR A 252 36.19 -12.10 29.39
CA THR A 252 36.27 -12.19 27.94
C THR A 252 36.53 -10.81 27.34
N TYR A 253 37.52 -10.75 26.48
CA TYR A 253 37.90 -9.59 25.67
C TYR A 253 37.57 -9.86 24.21
N SER A 254 37.19 -8.84 23.48
CA SER A 254 36.90 -8.97 22.06
C SER A 254 37.41 -7.77 21.28
N GLU A 255 38.11 -8.02 20.21
CA GLU A 255 38.45 -7.04 19.17
C GLU A 255 37.23 -6.67 18.32
N LYS A 256 36.21 -7.54 18.30
CA LYS A 256 34.88 -7.35 17.68
C LYS A 256 33.87 -7.03 18.74
N PHE A 257 32.71 -6.50 18.31
CA PHE A 257 31.58 -6.29 19.20
C PHE A 257 31.00 -7.64 19.65
N ALA A 258 31.37 -8.12 20.80
CA ALA A 258 30.90 -9.40 21.35
C ALA A 258 30.47 -9.29 22.81
N CYS A 259 29.37 -10.01 23.13
CA CYS A 259 28.91 -10.13 24.51
C CYS A 259 29.63 -11.29 25.18
N PRO A 260 30.38 -11.04 26.29
CA PRO A 260 31.12 -12.10 26.97
C PRO A 260 30.25 -13.17 27.60
N VAL A 261 28.99 -12.83 27.95
CA VAL A 261 28.07 -13.74 28.67
C VAL A 261 27.33 -14.67 27.72
N SER A 262 26.77 -14.13 26.62
CA SER A 262 25.92 -14.88 25.69
C SER A 262 26.65 -15.37 24.44
N GLY A 263 27.85 -14.91 24.18
CA GLY A 263 28.58 -15.17 22.93
C GLY A 263 27.97 -14.46 21.71
N PHE A 264 26.99 -13.59 21.91
CA PHE A 264 26.41 -12.78 20.84
C PHE A 264 27.46 -11.82 20.26
N THR A 265 27.67 -11.86 18.97
CA THR A 265 28.71 -11.12 18.26
C THR A 265 28.13 -10.34 17.11
N ILE A 266 28.61 -9.11 16.92
CA ILE A 266 28.35 -8.30 15.72
C ILE A 266 29.69 -8.16 14.99
N ALA A 267 29.78 -8.74 13.80
CA ALA A 267 31.05 -8.78 13.04
C ALA A 267 31.52 -7.37 12.66
N GLU A 268 30.64 -6.59 12.07
CA GLU A 268 30.88 -5.20 11.65
C GLU A 268 29.58 -4.38 11.73
N ILE A 269 29.70 -3.13 12.19
CA ILE A 269 28.57 -2.20 12.21
C ILE A 269 28.72 -1.26 11.01
N GLU A 270 28.12 -1.69 9.88
CA GLU A 270 28.09 -0.95 8.63
C GLU A 270 26.66 -0.62 8.20
N PRO A 271 26.42 0.36 7.31
CA PRO A 271 25.07 0.69 6.83
C PRO A 271 24.33 -0.49 6.20
N ARG A 272 25.02 -1.46 5.61
CA ARG A 272 24.40 -2.68 5.04
C ARG A 272 23.81 -3.61 6.11
N LEU A 273 24.29 -3.57 7.36
CA LEU A 273 23.73 -4.32 8.49
C LEU A 273 22.28 -3.90 8.77
N PHE A 274 21.94 -2.65 8.53
CA PHE A 274 20.59 -2.09 8.73
C PHE A 274 19.72 -2.15 7.46
N SER A 275 20.16 -2.85 6.40
CA SER A 275 19.38 -2.99 5.18
C SER A 275 18.54 -4.26 5.21
N PHE A 276 17.21 -4.11 5.24
CA PHE A 276 16.30 -5.23 5.11
C PHE A 276 16.13 -5.73 3.65
N ASN A 277 16.74 -5.03 2.67
CA ASN A 277 16.76 -5.43 1.26
C ASN A 277 18.01 -6.25 0.90
N ALA A 278 18.96 -6.37 1.81
CA ALA A 278 20.18 -7.14 1.61
C ALA A 278 20.23 -8.34 2.58
N PRO A 279 20.68 -9.53 2.16
CA PRO A 279 20.74 -10.72 3.01
C PRO A 279 21.61 -10.53 4.26
N TYR A 280 22.53 -9.58 4.23
CA TYR A 280 23.43 -9.27 5.35
C TYR A 280 22.68 -8.66 6.54
N GLY A 281 21.64 -7.84 6.32
CA GLY A 281 20.86 -7.18 7.37
C GLY A 281 19.42 -7.68 7.53
N ALA A 282 18.88 -8.35 6.50
CA ALA A 282 17.52 -8.84 6.49
C ALA A 282 17.29 -9.97 7.50
N CYS A 283 16.16 -9.99 8.17
CA CYS A 283 15.72 -11.12 8.98
C CYS A 283 15.68 -12.41 8.13
N PRO A 284 16.36 -13.50 8.51
CA PRO A 284 16.46 -14.71 7.67
C PRO A 284 15.16 -15.51 7.60
N VAL A 285 14.19 -15.25 8.51
CA VAL A 285 12.91 -15.95 8.54
C VAL A 285 11.90 -15.34 7.58
N CYS A 286 11.78 -14.00 7.57
CA CYS A 286 10.84 -13.30 6.69
C CYS A 286 11.54 -12.63 5.49
N ASP A 287 12.83 -12.88 5.30
CA ASP A 287 13.64 -12.30 4.20
C ASP A 287 13.46 -10.77 4.06
N GLY A 288 13.41 -10.06 5.20
CA GLY A 288 13.25 -8.62 5.25
C GLY A 288 11.84 -8.09 4.99
N LEU A 289 10.83 -8.95 4.88
CA LEU A 289 9.44 -8.54 4.68
C LEU A 289 8.77 -8.03 5.95
N GLY A 290 9.22 -8.47 7.13
CA GLY A 290 8.64 -8.14 8.43
C GLY A 290 7.33 -8.88 8.73
N MET A 291 6.78 -9.58 7.77
CA MET A 291 5.53 -10.30 7.85
C MET A 291 5.74 -11.75 7.38
N GLU A 292 4.95 -12.65 7.93
CA GLU A 292 4.85 -14.04 7.48
C GLU A 292 3.46 -14.28 6.91
N LEU A 293 3.41 -14.87 5.71
CA LEU A 293 2.19 -15.41 5.15
C LEU A 293 1.88 -16.74 5.83
N PHE A 294 0.67 -16.90 6.32
CA PHE A 294 0.21 -18.16 6.89
C PHE A 294 -1.21 -18.45 6.42
N PHE A 295 -1.57 -19.75 6.37
CA PHE A 295 -2.94 -20.15 6.09
C PHE A 295 -3.77 -19.99 7.37
N ASP A 296 -4.74 -19.07 7.32
CA ASP A 296 -5.59 -18.71 8.47
C ASP A 296 -6.71 -19.74 8.62
N GLU A 297 -6.78 -20.37 9.79
CA GLU A 297 -7.81 -21.37 10.13
C GLU A 297 -9.23 -20.81 9.96
N ARG A 298 -9.43 -19.50 10.19
CA ARG A 298 -10.73 -18.83 10.01
C ARG A 298 -11.11 -18.68 8.56
N LEU A 299 -10.14 -18.56 7.66
CA LEU A 299 -10.38 -18.54 6.21
C LEU A 299 -10.54 -19.94 5.65
N VAL A 300 -9.86 -20.95 6.23
CA VAL A 300 -10.01 -22.37 5.88
C VAL A 300 -11.37 -22.90 6.32
N VAL A 301 -11.88 -22.45 7.49
CA VAL A 301 -13.21 -22.82 8.01
C VAL A 301 -14.00 -21.53 8.32
N PRO A 302 -14.54 -20.87 7.31
CA PRO A 302 -15.21 -19.58 7.49
C PRO A 302 -16.60 -19.71 8.15
N ASP A 303 -17.30 -20.81 7.94
CA ASP A 303 -18.61 -21.08 8.54
C ASP A 303 -18.58 -22.35 9.39
N GLN A 304 -18.46 -22.15 10.68
CA GLN A 304 -18.45 -23.23 11.68
C GLN A 304 -19.82 -23.87 11.92
N SER A 305 -20.91 -23.32 11.36
CA SER A 305 -22.25 -23.89 11.44
C SER A 305 -22.48 -25.04 10.45
N LEU A 306 -21.59 -25.19 9.47
CA LEU A 306 -21.62 -26.23 8.46
C LEU A 306 -21.03 -27.55 8.99
N THR A 307 -21.48 -28.67 8.40
CA THR A 307 -20.86 -29.98 8.59
C THR A 307 -19.66 -30.14 7.66
N LEU A 308 -18.78 -31.11 7.92
CA LEU A 308 -17.65 -31.43 7.04
C LEU A 308 -18.11 -31.73 5.59
N LEU A 309 -19.17 -32.55 5.46
CA LEU A 309 -19.78 -32.86 4.15
C LEU A 309 -20.56 -31.69 3.57
N GLY A 310 -21.01 -30.78 4.41
CA GLY A 310 -21.68 -29.53 4.02
C GLY A 310 -20.73 -28.43 3.56
N GLY A 311 -19.41 -28.69 3.53
CA GLY A 311 -18.40 -27.75 3.03
C GLY A 311 -17.80 -26.84 4.10
N ALA A 312 -17.80 -27.23 5.38
CA ALA A 312 -17.14 -26.48 6.44
C ALA A 312 -15.68 -26.14 6.11
N ILE A 313 -14.94 -27.04 5.47
CA ILE A 313 -13.58 -26.81 4.98
C ILE A 313 -13.66 -26.18 3.59
N ALA A 314 -13.55 -24.86 3.50
CA ALA A 314 -13.75 -24.08 2.29
C ALA A 314 -12.84 -24.52 1.10
N PRO A 315 -11.54 -24.85 1.28
CA PRO A 315 -10.70 -25.36 0.20
C PRO A 315 -11.23 -26.64 -0.46
N TRP A 316 -12.02 -27.45 0.25
CA TRP A 316 -12.61 -28.68 -0.24
C TRP A 316 -14.03 -28.52 -0.77
N SER A 317 -14.72 -27.45 -0.42
CA SER A 317 -16.16 -27.24 -0.66
C SER A 317 -16.55 -27.23 -2.14
N LYS A 318 -15.67 -26.75 -3.01
CA LYS A 318 -15.89 -26.68 -4.47
C LYS A 318 -15.50 -27.96 -5.23
N SER A 319 -14.82 -28.88 -4.56
CA SER A 319 -14.35 -30.09 -5.21
C SER A 319 -15.44 -31.19 -5.21
N LYS A 320 -15.79 -31.65 -6.40
CA LYS A 320 -16.69 -32.81 -6.59
C LYS A 320 -15.94 -34.15 -6.47
N SER A 321 -14.67 -34.13 -6.09
CA SER A 321 -13.86 -35.35 -6.02
C SER A 321 -14.33 -36.26 -4.88
N PRO A 322 -14.59 -37.56 -5.15
CA PRO A 322 -14.89 -38.57 -4.11
C PRO A 322 -13.80 -38.68 -3.05
N TYR A 323 -12.58 -38.30 -3.39
CA TYR A 323 -11.42 -38.33 -2.50
C TYR A 323 -11.65 -37.62 -1.16
N PHE A 324 -12.19 -36.42 -1.17
CA PHE A 324 -12.40 -35.68 0.08
C PHE A 324 -13.49 -36.31 0.96
N THR A 325 -14.57 -36.79 0.35
CA THR A 325 -15.64 -37.48 1.06
C THR A 325 -15.11 -38.77 1.73
N GLN A 326 -14.32 -39.56 0.99
CA GLN A 326 -13.71 -40.79 1.49
C GLN A 326 -12.65 -40.52 2.56
N THR A 327 -11.92 -39.41 2.45
CA THR A 327 -10.98 -38.94 3.48
C THR A 327 -11.71 -38.59 4.77
N ILE A 328 -12.81 -37.83 4.68
CA ILE A 328 -13.65 -37.47 5.86
C ILE A 328 -14.21 -38.73 6.52
N GLU A 329 -14.66 -39.72 5.71
CA GLU A 329 -15.19 -40.98 6.21
C GLU A 329 -14.14 -41.83 6.95
N ALA A 330 -12.93 -41.91 6.42
CA ALA A 330 -11.83 -42.62 7.07
C ALA A 330 -11.46 -42.00 8.43
N ILE A 331 -11.33 -40.66 8.45
CA ILE A 331 -11.02 -39.91 9.69
C ILE A 331 -12.17 -40.02 10.70
N SER A 332 -13.44 -39.92 10.24
CA SER A 332 -14.62 -40.07 11.09
C SER A 332 -14.65 -41.44 11.77
N LYS A 333 -14.32 -42.52 11.01
CA LYS A 333 -14.27 -43.87 11.52
C LYS A 333 -13.13 -44.06 12.53
N HIS A 334 -11.96 -43.50 12.24
CA HIS A 334 -10.78 -43.63 13.13
C HIS A 334 -10.96 -42.92 14.47
N TYR A 335 -11.49 -41.70 14.46
CA TYR A 335 -11.70 -40.85 15.66
C TYR A 335 -13.12 -40.97 16.26
N ALA A 336 -13.97 -41.88 15.72
CA ALA A 336 -15.31 -42.19 16.24
C ALA A 336 -16.24 -40.98 16.43
N PHE A 337 -16.34 -40.09 15.44
CA PHE A 337 -17.29 -38.98 15.42
C PHE A 337 -18.28 -39.08 14.26
N ASP A 338 -19.47 -38.46 14.40
CA ASP A 338 -20.46 -38.44 13.31
C ASP A 338 -20.12 -37.33 12.30
N LYS A 339 -19.95 -37.73 11.03
CA LYS A 339 -19.69 -36.83 9.89
C LYS A 339 -20.79 -35.78 9.64
N LYS A 340 -21.98 -35.92 10.24
CA LYS A 340 -23.08 -34.96 10.22
C LYS A 340 -22.96 -33.90 11.32
N THR A 341 -22.01 -34.02 12.24
CA THR A 341 -21.77 -33.04 13.29
C THR A 341 -21.28 -31.73 12.68
N LYS A 342 -21.79 -30.61 13.13
CA LYS A 342 -21.34 -29.27 12.72
C LYS A 342 -19.93 -29.03 13.20
N TRP A 343 -19.12 -28.28 12.42
CA TRP A 343 -17.74 -28.00 12.78
C TRP A 343 -17.58 -27.46 14.20
N LYS A 344 -18.42 -26.50 14.60
CA LYS A 344 -18.35 -25.90 15.94
C LYS A 344 -18.52 -26.93 17.07
N ASP A 345 -19.29 -27.97 16.82
CA ASP A 345 -19.67 -29.01 17.81
C ASP A 345 -18.71 -30.23 17.77
N LEU A 346 -17.72 -30.25 16.84
CA LEU A 346 -16.69 -31.28 16.80
C LEU A 346 -15.71 -31.15 17.99
N PRO A 347 -15.20 -32.29 18.50
CA PRO A 347 -14.12 -32.26 19.50
C PRO A 347 -12.88 -31.53 18.97
N GLU A 348 -12.18 -30.80 19.83
CA GLU A 348 -11.04 -29.96 19.42
C GLU A 348 -9.90 -30.78 18.82
N ASN A 349 -9.62 -31.99 19.35
CA ASN A 349 -8.64 -32.91 18.78
C ASN A 349 -8.98 -33.30 17.33
N VAL A 350 -10.25 -33.49 17.00
CA VAL A 350 -10.70 -33.80 15.61
C VAL A 350 -10.52 -32.60 14.71
N LYS A 351 -10.85 -31.38 15.16
CA LYS A 351 -10.60 -30.15 14.43
C LYS A 351 -9.13 -30.01 14.09
N GLN A 352 -8.25 -30.24 15.09
CA GLN A 352 -6.80 -30.15 14.88
C GLN A 352 -6.27 -31.21 13.92
N VAL A 353 -6.84 -32.41 13.93
CA VAL A 353 -6.51 -33.45 12.95
C VAL A 353 -6.82 -32.95 11.53
N PHE A 354 -8.00 -32.40 11.29
CA PHE A 354 -8.33 -31.85 9.97
C PHE A 354 -7.43 -30.70 9.56
N LEU A 355 -7.17 -29.77 10.46
CA LEU A 355 -6.39 -28.55 10.16
C LEU A 355 -4.89 -28.84 10.05
N ARG A 356 -4.32 -29.58 11.00
CA ARG A 356 -2.87 -29.74 11.16
C ARG A 356 -2.33 -31.16 10.89
N GLY A 357 -3.23 -32.14 10.79
CA GLY A 357 -2.87 -33.52 10.53
C GLY A 357 -2.96 -34.45 11.74
N SER A 358 -2.79 -35.76 11.49
CA SER A 358 -2.90 -36.80 12.53
C SER A 358 -1.64 -37.00 13.40
N GLY A 359 -0.62 -36.12 13.24
CA GLY A 359 0.67 -36.27 13.91
C GLY A 359 1.38 -37.58 13.51
N GLY A 360 1.69 -38.42 14.47
CA GLY A 360 2.29 -39.74 14.22
C GLY A 360 1.28 -40.88 13.99
N ASN A 361 -0.04 -40.60 14.11
CA ASN A 361 -1.05 -41.65 14.03
C ASN A 361 -1.38 -42.01 12.57
N GLU A 362 -1.22 -43.25 12.21
CA GLU A 362 -1.63 -43.77 10.91
C GLU A 362 -3.14 -44.03 10.88
N ILE A 363 -3.78 -43.59 9.80
CA ILE A 363 -5.21 -43.76 9.54
C ILE A 363 -5.36 -44.70 8.34
N LEU A 364 -6.25 -45.66 8.43
CA LEU A 364 -6.58 -46.55 7.32
C LEU A 364 -7.57 -45.82 6.37
N PHE A 365 -7.07 -45.41 5.21
CA PHE A 365 -7.88 -44.83 4.14
C PHE A 365 -8.33 -45.92 3.18
N ARG A 366 -9.60 -45.84 2.78
CA ARG A 366 -10.16 -46.69 1.72
C ARG A 366 -10.66 -45.80 0.58
N TYR A 367 -10.07 -45.95 -0.57
CA TYR A 367 -10.42 -45.20 -1.77
C TYR A 367 -11.06 -46.15 -2.81
N ASP A 368 -12.13 -45.64 -3.45
CA ASP A 368 -12.80 -46.29 -4.58
C ASP A 368 -12.70 -45.34 -5.78
N GLU A 369 -11.92 -45.78 -6.76
CA GLU A 369 -11.74 -45.05 -8.03
C GLU A 369 -12.36 -45.89 -9.18
N GLY A 370 -13.65 -45.67 -9.42
CA GLY A 370 -14.35 -46.29 -10.54
C GLY A 370 -14.43 -47.82 -10.49
N GLY A 371 -14.57 -48.44 -9.27
CA GLY A 371 -14.67 -49.87 -9.03
C GLY A 371 -13.36 -50.53 -8.63
N ARG A 372 -12.25 -49.83 -8.58
CA ARG A 372 -10.99 -50.30 -7.97
C ARG A 372 -10.90 -49.79 -6.54
N VAL A 373 -11.04 -50.68 -5.56
CA VAL A 373 -10.92 -50.37 -4.14
C VAL A 373 -9.51 -50.68 -3.68
N TYR A 374 -8.81 -49.69 -3.15
CA TYR A 374 -7.53 -49.92 -2.47
C TYR A 374 -7.56 -49.34 -1.05
N GLN A 375 -6.75 -49.90 -0.19
CA GLN A 375 -6.59 -49.47 1.20
C GLN A 375 -5.14 -49.09 1.44
N VAL A 376 -4.93 -47.96 2.13
CA VAL A 376 -3.60 -47.48 2.49
C VAL A 376 -3.60 -46.97 3.92
N SER A 377 -2.68 -47.43 4.76
CA SER A 377 -2.43 -46.88 6.09
C SER A 377 -1.37 -45.81 5.95
N ARG A 378 -1.71 -44.57 6.33
CA ARG A 378 -0.79 -43.44 6.30
C ARG A 378 -1.17 -42.37 7.28
N VAL A 379 -0.20 -41.56 7.64
CA VAL A 379 -0.43 -40.34 8.40
C VAL A 379 -1.20 -39.34 7.52
N PHE A 380 -2.22 -38.68 8.11
CA PHE A 380 -2.93 -37.59 7.45
C PHE A 380 -2.17 -36.30 7.64
N GLU A 381 -1.81 -35.66 6.53
CA GLU A 381 -0.99 -34.44 6.53
C GLU A 381 -1.71 -33.22 7.14
N GLY A 382 -3.05 -33.17 7.02
CA GLY A 382 -3.84 -32.01 7.38
C GLY A 382 -4.04 -31.04 6.22
N VAL A 383 -5.09 -30.21 6.29
CA VAL A 383 -5.46 -29.27 5.23
C VAL A 383 -4.41 -28.17 5.08
N ILE A 384 -3.99 -27.54 6.20
CA ILE A 384 -3.05 -26.42 6.18
C ILE A 384 -1.66 -26.85 5.71
N PRO A 385 -1.01 -27.89 6.27
CA PRO A 385 0.28 -28.37 5.76
C PRO A 385 0.23 -28.80 4.29
N ASN A 386 -0.88 -29.42 3.85
CA ASN A 386 -1.08 -29.76 2.45
C ASN A 386 -1.10 -28.53 1.55
N MET A 387 -1.83 -27.48 1.97
CA MET A 387 -1.88 -26.21 1.24
C MET A 387 -0.52 -25.51 1.21
N GLU A 388 0.23 -25.50 2.32
CA GLU A 388 1.58 -24.93 2.42
C GLU A 388 2.56 -25.64 1.48
N ARG A 389 2.53 -26.96 1.44
CA ARG A 389 3.36 -27.75 0.53
C ARG A 389 2.99 -27.47 -0.93
N ARG A 390 1.70 -27.57 -1.27
CA ARG A 390 1.21 -27.32 -2.64
C ARG A 390 1.50 -25.92 -3.11
N TYR A 391 1.40 -24.91 -2.24
CA TYR A 391 1.71 -23.51 -2.57
C TYR A 391 3.19 -23.33 -2.95
N ARG A 392 4.09 -24.06 -2.28
CA ARG A 392 5.52 -24.04 -2.60
C ARG A 392 5.86 -24.80 -3.87
N GLU A 393 5.19 -25.94 -4.12
CA GLU A 393 5.53 -26.85 -5.20
C GLU A 393 4.83 -26.53 -6.53
N THR A 394 3.77 -25.72 -6.54
CA THR A 394 3.00 -25.45 -7.77
C THR A 394 3.66 -24.41 -8.66
N ASP A 395 3.74 -24.70 -9.97
CA ASP A 395 4.14 -23.73 -10.99
C ASP A 395 2.95 -22.95 -11.58
N SER A 396 1.71 -23.36 -11.26
CA SER A 396 0.49 -22.74 -11.75
C SER A 396 0.17 -21.45 -10.99
N SER A 397 0.21 -20.31 -11.67
CA SER A 397 -0.21 -19.00 -11.12
C SER A 397 -1.65 -19.00 -10.64
N TRP A 398 -2.55 -19.67 -11.38
CA TRP A 398 -3.96 -19.81 -11.00
C TRP A 398 -4.12 -20.61 -9.69
N SER A 399 -3.37 -21.70 -9.54
CA SER A 399 -3.42 -22.53 -8.33
C SER A 399 -2.89 -21.76 -7.10
N ARG A 400 -1.85 -20.94 -7.28
CA ARG A 400 -1.35 -20.03 -6.23
C ARG A 400 -2.40 -19.00 -5.84
N GLU A 401 -2.98 -18.31 -6.81
CA GLU A 401 -4.00 -17.28 -6.57
C GLU A 401 -5.23 -17.85 -5.83
N GLU A 402 -5.65 -19.09 -6.15
CA GLU A 402 -6.76 -19.73 -5.45
C GLU A 402 -6.39 -20.08 -3.99
N MET A 403 -5.14 -20.49 -3.71
CA MET A 403 -4.67 -20.76 -2.35
C MET A 403 -4.42 -19.48 -1.54
N GLU A 404 -3.99 -18.40 -2.17
CA GLU A 404 -3.79 -17.08 -1.51
C GLU A 404 -5.06 -16.55 -0.83
N ARG A 405 -6.24 -16.94 -1.29
CA ARG A 405 -7.52 -16.58 -0.66
C ARG A 405 -7.67 -17.09 0.78
N PHE A 406 -6.89 -18.10 1.16
CA PHE A 406 -6.89 -18.69 2.50
C PHE A 406 -5.70 -18.25 3.35
N GLN A 407 -4.88 -17.33 2.80
CA GLN A 407 -3.71 -16.79 3.50
C GLN A 407 -4.03 -15.45 4.17
N ASN A 408 -3.36 -15.21 5.27
CA ASN A 408 -3.33 -13.94 5.97
C ASN A 408 -1.89 -13.60 6.36
N ASN A 409 -1.67 -12.35 6.77
CA ASN A 409 -0.37 -11.86 7.20
C ASN A 409 -0.32 -11.71 8.71
N ARG A 410 0.80 -12.09 9.32
CA ARG A 410 1.11 -11.77 10.72
C ARG A 410 2.53 -11.19 10.82
N PRO A 411 2.83 -10.36 11.85
CA PRO A 411 4.19 -9.95 12.09
C PRO A 411 5.11 -11.17 12.25
N CYS A 412 6.29 -11.11 11.65
CA CYS A 412 7.28 -12.19 11.74
C CYS A 412 7.68 -12.42 13.20
N GLY A 413 7.51 -13.64 13.70
CA GLY A 413 7.82 -13.99 15.10
C GLY A 413 9.31 -13.84 15.45
N ALA A 414 10.21 -14.01 14.48
CA ALA A 414 11.65 -13.92 14.71
C ALA A 414 12.16 -12.48 14.85
N CYS A 415 11.64 -11.53 14.06
CA CYS A 415 12.07 -10.13 14.12
C CYS A 415 11.02 -9.20 14.73
N GLY A 416 9.87 -9.69 15.20
CA GLY A 416 8.80 -8.86 15.76
C GLY A 416 8.21 -7.85 14.75
N GLY A 417 8.33 -8.11 13.45
CA GLY A 417 7.91 -7.18 12.39
C GLY A 417 8.95 -6.14 11.98
N TYR A 418 10.11 -6.08 12.64
CA TYR A 418 11.15 -5.07 12.39
C TYR A 418 12.00 -5.30 11.13
N ARG A 419 11.81 -6.41 10.40
CA ARG A 419 12.48 -6.74 9.13
C ARG A 419 13.98 -7.05 9.21
N LEU A 420 14.64 -6.75 10.32
CA LEU A 420 16.08 -6.81 10.50
C LEU A 420 16.53 -8.01 11.34
N LYS A 421 17.80 -8.38 11.18
CA LYS A 421 18.47 -9.38 12.01
C LYS A 421 18.61 -8.91 13.46
N PRO A 422 18.75 -9.84 14.43
CA PRO A 422 19.01 -9.51 15.83
C PRO A 422 20.23 -8.61 16.05
N GLU A 423 21.30 -8.78 15.24
CA GLU A 423 22.51 -7.98 15.32
C GLU A 423 22.26 -6.50 14.99
N ALA A 424 21.41 -6.23 14.00
CA ALA A 424 21.01 -4.86 13.66
C ALA A 424 20.11 -4.25 14.74
N LEU A 425 19.20 -5.06 15.30
CA LEU A 425 18.28 -4.63 16.37
C LEU A 425 19.00 -4.46 17.72
N ALA A 426 20.19 -5.02 17.86
CA ALA A 426 21.02 -4.84 19.04
C ALA A 426 21.69 -3.46 19.11
N VAL A 427 21.77 -2.72 17.99
CA VAL A 427 22.36 -1.39 17.92
C VAL A 427 21.32 -0.33 18.20
N LYS A 428 21.56 0.56 19.19
CA LYS A 428 20.60 1.53 19.68
C LYS A 428 21.15 2.94 19.74
N ILE A 429 20.26 3.93 19.62
CA ILE A 429 20.50 5.35 19.89
C ILE A 429 19.39 5.81 20.84
N GLY A 430 19.73 6.40 21.98
CA GLY A 430 18.73 6.80 22.98
C GLY A 430 17.83 5.64 23.47
N GLY A 431 18.35 4.41 23.50
CA GLY A 431 17.61 3.21 23.91
C GLY A 431 16.80 2.53 22.82
N LEU A 432 16.63 3.16 21.65
CA LEU A 432 15.82 2.65 20.53
C LEU A 432 16.69 2.10 19.40
N HIS A 433 16.26 1.00 18.81
CA HIS A 433 16.87 0.46 17.59
C HIS A 433 16.17 0.96 16.31
N ALA A 434 16.82 0.84 15.16
CA ALA A 434 16.32 1.35 13.88
C ALA A 434 14.90 0.86 13.55
N GLY A 435 14.57 -0.39 13.86
CA GLY A 435 13.24 -0.96 13.65
C GLY A 435 12.13 -0.25 14.45
N GLN A 436 12.41 0.19 15.68
CA GLN A 436 11.46 0.95 16.49
C GLN A 436 11.26 2.36 15.94
N VAL A 437 12.34 3.02 15.55
CA VAL A 437 12.27 4.38 14.98
C VAL A 437 11.44 4.43 13.70
N VAL A 438 11.55 3.44 12.82
CA VAL A 438 10.74 3.42 11.59
C VAL A 438 9.27 3.04 11.83
N GLN A 439 8.93 2.47 12.98
CA GLN A 439 7.54 2.20 13.36
C GLN A 439 6.84 3.41 13.98
N MET A 440 7.58 4.43 14.39
CA MET A 440 7.03 5.70 14.85
C MET A 440 6.26 6.39 13.74
N SER A 441 5.27 7.21 14.12
CA SER A 441 4.69 8.18 13.19
C SER A 441 5.75 9.16 12.71
N ILE A 442 5.55 9.77 11.55
CA ILE A 442 6.48 10.78 11.01
C ILE A 442 6.68 11.92 12.01
N SER A 443 5.61 12.34 12.73
CA SER A 443 5.69 13.36 13.77
C SER A 443 6.59 12.91 14.92
N GLU A 444 6.36 11.73 15.49
CA GLU A 444 7.18 11.18 16.58
C GLU A 444 8.63 10.96 16.16
N ALA A 445 8.84 10.46 14.93
CA ALA A 445 10.19 10.29 14.39
C ALA A 445 10.91 11.64 14.22
N HIS A 446 10.20 12.71 13.80
CA HIS A 446 10.73 14.07 13.71
C HIS A 446 11.16 14.61 15.07
N ASP A 447 10.31 14.42 16.08
CA ASP A 447 10.60 14.85 17.46
C ASP A 447 11.77 14.07 18.06
N TRP A 448 11.81 12.74 17.85
CA TRP A 448 12.92 11.90 18.30
C TRP A 448 14.24 12.29 17.64
N ILE A 449 14.27 12.53 16.31
CA ILE A 449 15.48 12.99 15.60
C ILE A 449 15.93 14.36 16.13
N SER A 450 15.01 15.22 16.48
CA SER A 450 15.32 16.55 17.03
C SER A 450 15.94 16.45 18.45
N ALA A 451 15.52 15.46 19.25
CA ALA A 451 16.06 15.16 20.58
C ALA A 451 17.30 14.24 20.55
N ALA A 452 17.58 13.55 19.43
CA ALA A 452 18.69 12.60 19.32
C ALA A 452 20.08 13.14 19.75
N PRO A 453 20.44 14.42 19.52
CA PRO A 453 21.69 14.99 20.00
C PRO A 453 21.91 14.90 21.51
N GLU A 454 20.83 14.90 22.31
CA GLU A 454 20.90 14.81 23.77
C GLU A 454 21.36 13.43 24.26
N HIS A 455 21.19 12.41 23.43
CA HIS A 455 21.59 11.03 23.71
C HIS A 455 22.96 10.64 23.17
N LEU A 456 23.66 11.57 22.52
CA LEU A 456 24.95 11.31 21.88
C LEU A 456 26.08 12.07 22.62
N THR A 457 27.26 11.48 22.62
CA THR A 457 28.49 12.17 23.09
C THR A 457 28.85 13.32 22.15
N LYS A 458 29.68 14.27 22.61
CA LYS A 458 30.14 15.39 21.75
C LYS A 458 30.74 14.92 20.43
N GLN A 459 31.58 13.90 20.45
CA GLN A 459 32.21 13.33 19.26
C GLN A 459 31.18 12.70 18.31
N LYS A 460 30.24 11.91 18.85
CA LYS A 460 29.14 11.31 18.06
C LYS A 460 28.22 12.36 17.48
N ASN A 461 27.98 13.46 18.19
CA ASN A 461 27.17 14.58 17.70
C ASN A 461 27.81 15.27 16.49
N GLU A 462 29.11 15.49 16.49
CA GLU A 462 29.81 16.05 15.31
C GLU A 462 29.70 15.14 14.09
N ILE A 463 29.78 13.82 14.28
CA ILE A 463 29.59 12.84 13.21
C ILE A 463 28.15 12.85 12.69
N ALA A 464 27.17 12.89 13.59
CA ALA A 464 25.75 12.80 13.27
C ALA A 464 25.15 14.09 12.68
N LYS A 465 25.75 15.24 12.91
CA LYS A 465 25.21 16.59 12.64
C LYS A 465 24.61 16.75 11.24
N ALA A 466 25.36 16.39 10.20
CA ALA A 466 24.89 16.49 8.81
C ALA A 466 23.77 15.47 8.53
N ILE A 467 23.87 14.26 9.05
CA ILE A 467 22.89 13.19 8.86
C ILE A 467 21.57 13.55 9.54
N LEU A 468 21.60 14.03 10.78
CA LEU A 468 20.43 14.45 11.55
C LEU A 468 19.73 15.65 10.89
N LYS A 469 20.49 16.58 10.31
CA LYS A 469 19.93 17.70 9.54
C LYS A 469 19.10 17.20 8.37
N GLU A 470 19.67 16.32 7.53
CA GLU A 470 19.01 15.76 6.35
C GLU A 470 17.73 15.00 6.72
N ILE A 471 17.77 14.15 7.75
CA ILE A 471 16.60 13.39 8.20
C ILE A 471 15.51 14.33 8.69
N ARG A 472 15.86 15.33 9.52
CA ARG A 472 14.91 16.29 10.08
C ARG A 472 14.22 17.10 9.01
N GLU A 473 14.97 17.59 8.01
CA GLU A 473 14.41 18.37 6.89
C GLU A 473 13.42 17.52 6.08
N ARG A 474 13.77 16.26 5.72
CA ARG A 474 12.88 15.36 5.00
C ARG A 474 11.63 14.99 5.78
N LEU A 475 11.76 14.70 7.09
CA LEU A 475 10.62 14.47 7.97
C LEU A 475 9.74 15.73 8.08
N GLY A 476 10.33 16.92 8.19
CA GLY A 476 9.65 18.21 8.20
C GLY A 476 8.81 18.43 6.93
N PHE A 477 9.32 18.07 5.74
CA PHE A 477 8.55 18.17 4.51
C PHE A 477 7.34 17.22 4.51
N LEU A 478 7.49 16.01 5.03
CA LEU A 478 6.36 15.07 5.16
C LEU A 478 5.29 15.56 6.12
N VAL A 479 5.69 16.21 7.22
CA VAL A 479 4.76 16.87 8.15
C VAL A 479 4.01 18.01 7.47
N ASN A 480 4.73 18.84 6.69
CA ASN A 480 4.17 20.02 6.02
C ASN A 480 3.15 19.64 4.92
N VAL A 481 3.29 18.48 4.29
CA VAL A 481 2.29 17.97 3.32
C VAL A 481 1.17 17.15 3.99
N GLY A 482 1.04 17.18 5.33
CA GLY A 482 -0.05 16.55 6.06
C GLY A 482 0.06 15.03 6.20
N LEU A 483 1.27 14.46 6.17
CA LEU A 483 1.52 13.01 6.31
C LEU A 483 2.09 12.62 7.69
N ASN A 484 1.93 13.49 8.69
CA ASN A 484 2.46 13.34 10.05
C ASN A 484 2.04 12.03 10.74
N TYR A 485 0.87 11.47 10.38
CA TYR A 485 0.30 10.26 10.95
C TYR A 485 0.85 8.94 10.36
N LEU A 486 1.52 8.98 9.21
CA LEU A 486 2.10 7.78 8.59
C LEU A 486 3.33 7.30 9.36
N THR A 487 3.62 6.00 9.29
CA THR A 487 4.89 5.44 9.79
C THR A 487 5.89 5.24 8.65
N LEU A 488 7.18 5.39 8.95
CA LEU A 488 8.24 5.15 7.95
C LEU A 488 8.29 3.68 7.49
N SER A 489 7.83 2.75 8.31
CA SER A 489 7.75 1.30 8.00
C SER A 489 6.58 0.93 7.11
N ARG A 490 5.58 1.82 6.92
CA ARG A 490 4.38 1.53 6.14
C ARG A 490 4.74 1.17 4.71
N ASN A 491 4.19 0.06 4.23
CA ASN A 491 4.42 -0.42 2.88
C ASN A 491 3.82 0.55 1.86
N ALA A 492 4.61 0.92 0.84
CA ALA A 492 4.20 1.85 -0.21
C ALA A 492 2.97 1.36 -1.00
N GLY A 493 2.79 0.04 -1.16
CA GLY A 493 1.62 -0.53 -1.82
C GLY A 493 0.31 -0.43 -1.05
N THR A 494 0.35 -0.01 0.23
CA THR A 494 -0.85 0.19 1.08
C THR A 494 -1.28 1.66 1.18
N LEU A 495 -0.54 2.56 0.53
CA LEU A 495 -0.83 3.99 0.51
C LEU A 495 -1.99 4.30 -0.43
N SER A 496 -2.80 5.27 -0.07
CA SER A 496 -3.76 5.87 -1.00
C SER A 496 -3.03 6.63 -2.12
N GLY A 497 -3.72 6.90 -3.22
CA GLY A 497 -3.16 7.68 -4.34
C GLY A 497 -2.64 9.04 -3.87
N GLY A 498 -3.41 9.76 -3.08
CA GLY A 498 -3.04 11.07 -2.53
C GLY A 498 -1.87 11.00 -1.54
N GLU A 499 -1.82 9.99 -0.63
CA GLU A 499 -0.66 9.79 0.26
C GLU A 499 0.62 9.55 -0.54
N SER A 500 0.56 8.70 -1.55
CA SER A 500 1.68 8.39 -2.43
C SER A 500 2.20 9.61 -3.19
N GLN A 501 1.28 10.41 -3.71
CA GLN A 501 1.59 11.65 -4.43
C GLN A 501 2.27 12.67 -3.52
N ARG A 502 1.75 12.88 -2.29
CA ARG A 502 2.34 13.80 -1.31
C ARG A 502 3.72 13.35 -0.83
N ILE A 503 3.97 12.04 -0.72
CA ILE A 503 5.31 11.52 -0.43
C ILE A 503 6.29 11.92 -1.55
N ARG A 504 5.89 11.78 -2.82
CA ARG A 504 6.71 12.20 -3.95
C ARG A 504 6.94 13.70 -3.94
N LEU A 505 5.90 14.50 -3.68
CA LEU A 505 6.01 15.95 -3.57
C LEU A 505 7.02 16.33 -2.47
N ALA A 506 6.90 15.77 -1.27
CA ALA A 506 7.82 16.02 -0.17
C ALA A 506 9.27 15.66 -0.52
N SER A 507 9.50 14.54 -1.23
CA SER A 507 10.82 14.11 -1.68
C SER A 507 11.41 15.09 -2.71
N GLN A 508 10.59 15.64 -3.61
CA GLN A 508 11.05 16.62 -4.62
C GLN A 508 11.36 17.98 -4.01
N ILE A 509 10.57 18.44 -3.05
CA ILE A 509 10.84 19.69 -2.31
C ILE A 509 12.18 19.56 -1.57
N GLY A 510 12.44 18.39 -0.95
CA GLY A 510 13.69 18.09 -0.28
C GLY A 510 14.93 18.14 -1.19
N SER A 511 14.76 18.06 -2.52
CA SER A 511 15.88 18.15 -3.46
C SER A 511 16.44 19.58 -3.64
N GLY A 512 15.67 20.62 -3.21
CA GLY A 512 16.10 22.02 -3.30
C GLY A 512 16.29 22.53 -4.73
N LEU A 513 15.67 21.92 -5.74
CA LEU A 513 15.78 22.30 -7.14
C LEU A 513 15.10 23.66 -7.37
N THR A 514 15.71 24.50 -8.18
CA THR A 514 15.23 25.80 -8.62
C THR A 514 15.17 25.91 -10.14
N GLY A 515 14.26 26.74 -10.66
CA GLY A 515 14.10 26.93 -12.11
C GLY A 515 13.44 25.73 -12.80
N VAL A 516 12.70 24.89 -12.09
CA VAL A 516 12.04 23.69 -12.58
C VAL A 516 10.54 23.98 -12.82
N LEU A 517 9.96 23.27 -13.79
CA LEU A 517 8.51 23.20 -13.97
C LEU A 517 7.96 21.97 -13.23
N TYR A 518 7.21 22.18 -12.17
CA TYR A 518 6.47 21.11 -11.48
C TYR A 518 5.07 21.02 -12.05
N VAL A 519 4.68 19.83 -12.50
CA VAL A 519 3.33 19.54 -13.00
C VAL A 519 2.67 18.53 -12.04
N LEU A 520 1.59 18.96 -11.36
CA LEU A 520 0.90 18.16 -10.34
C LEU A 520 -0.54 17.85 -10.77
N ASP A 521 -0.99 16.62 -10.48
CA ASP A 521 -2.34 16.15 -10.77
C ASP A 521 -3.15 16.04 -9.49
N GLU A 522 -4.07 16.99 -9.24
CA GLU A 522 -5.00 17.02 -8.12
C GLU A 522 -4.35 16.70 -6.75
N PRO A 523 -3.34 17.49 -6.31
CA PRO A 523 -2.61 17.18 -5.08
C PRO A 523 -3.44 17.32 -3.79
N SER A 524 -4.60 18.00 -3.82
CA SER A 524 -5.53 18.16 -2.70
C SER A 524 -6.38 16.91 -2.41
N ILE A 525 -6.32 15.88 -3.26
CA ILE A 525 -7.14 14.68 -3.15
C ILE A 525 -7.04 14.02 -1.77
N GLY A 526 -8.22 13.68 -1.20
CA GLY A 526 -8.35 12.97 0.08
C GLY A 526 -7.84 13.78 1.28
N LEU A 527 -7.67 15.11 1.13
CA LEU A 527 -7.32 16.01 2.21
C LEU A 527 -8.57 16.61 2.86
N HIS A 528 -8.50 16.68 4.19
CA HIS A 528 -9.37 17.60 4.94
C HIS A 528 -8.92 19.05 4.69
N GLN A 529 -9.83 20.04 4.74
CA GLN A 529 -9.53 21.45 4.49
C GLN A 529 -8.31 21.96 5.30
N ARG A 530 -8.22 21.59 6.56
CA ARG A 530 -7.07 21.94 7.42
C ARG A 530 -5.72 21.48 6.85
N ASP A 531 -5.69 20.27 6.23
CA ASP A 531 -4.45 19.72 5.67
C ASP A 531 -4.18 20.32 4.29
N ASN A 532 -5.24 20.74 3.57
CA ASN A 532 -5.15 21.44 2.29
C ASN A 532 -4.45 22.80 2.43
N ASP A 533 -4.75 23.58 3.48
CA ASP A 533 -4.07 24.87 3.75
C ASP A 533 -2.54 24.70 3.87
N ARG A 534 -2.09 23.62 4.50
CA ARG A 534 -0.66 23.28 4.61
C ARG A 534 -0.04 22.93 3.26
N LEU A 535 -0.76 22.15 2.45
CA LEU A 535 -0.33 21.81 1.10
C LEU A 535 -0.18 23.07 0.24
N LEU A 536 -1.17 23.97 0.23
CA LEU A 536 -1.13 25.22 -0.52
C LEU A 536 0.05 26.10 -0.10
N THR A 537 0.31 26.21 1.20
CA THR A 537 1.49 26.89 1.72
C THR A 537 2.77 26.27 1.17
N THR A 538 2.84 24.95 1.10
CA THR A 538 3.99 24.19 0.57
C THR A 538 4.20 24.45 -0.93
N LEU A 539 3.12 24.48 -1.73
CA LEU A 539 3.19 24.79 -3.16
C LEU A 539 3.64 26.23 -3.42
N LYS A 540 3.17 27.18 -2.60
CA LYS A 540 3.64 28.58 -2.67
C LYS A 540 5.13 28.69 -2.32
N ASN A 541 5.60 28.00 -1.30
CA ASN A 541 7.03 27.97 -0.97
C ASN A 541 7.87 27.40 -2.12
N LEU A 542 7.35 26.40 -2.83
CA LEU A 542 8.02 25.83 -4.00
C LEU A 542 8.11 26.84 -5.16
N ARG A 543 7.03 27.61 -5.39
CA ARG A 543 7.01 28.74 -6.33
C ARG A 543 8.02 29.83 -5.91
N ASP A 544 7.99 30.24 -4.64
CA ASP A 544 8.83 31.32 -4.09
C ASP A 544 10.34 30.96 -4.13
N ALA A 545 10.66 29.67 -4.22
CA ALA A 545 12.01 29.18 -4.49
C ALA A 545 12.45 29.35 -5.98
N GLY A 546 11.66 30.02 -6.82
CA GLY A 546 11.96 30.28 -8.25
C GLY A 546 11.58 29.14 -9.17
N ASN A 547 10.48 28.41 -8.87
CA ASN A 547 9.94 27.35 -9.72
C ASN A 547 8.59 27.75 -10.31
N THR A 548 8.26 27.17 -11.45
CA THR A 548 6.91 27.24 -12.01
C THR A 548 6.13 26.04 -11.51
N VAL A 549 4.97 26.29 -10.88
CA VAL A 549 4.12 25.24 -10.31
C VAL A 549 2.81 25.20 -11.08
N LEU A 550 2.64 24.21 -11.93
CA LEU A 550 1.44 23.98 -12.76
C LEU A 550 0.62 22.86 -12.15
N VAL A 551 -0.60 23.15 -11.74
CA VAL A 551 -1.46 22.20 -11.03
C VAL A 551 -2.78 22.01 -11.77
N VAL A 552 -3.16 20.77 -12.03
CA VAL A 552 -4.53 20.43 -12.42
C VAL A 552 -5.33 20.29 -11.14
N GLU A 553 -6.34 21.13 -10.92
CA GLU A 553 -7.09 21.18 -9.66
C GLU A 553 -8.58 21.52 -9.83
N HIS A 554 -9.36 21.06 -8.83
CA HIS A 554 -10.80 21.33 -8.72
C HIS A 554 -11.17 21.93 -7.35
N ASP A 555 -10.23 22.03 -6.44
CA ASP A 555 -10.43 22.58 -5.11
C ASP A 555 -10.58 24.11 -5.18
N GLU A 556 -11.61 24.64 -4.51
CA GLU A 556 -11.93 26.09 -4.52
C GLU A 556 -10.79 26.93 -3.93
N ASP A 557 -10.20 26.45 -2.82
CA ASP A 557 -9.13 27.18 -2.12
C ASP A 557 -7.86 27.22 -2.98
N ALA A 558 -7.52 26.10 -3.64
CA ALA A 558 -6.38 26.03 -4.55
C ALA A 558 -6.53 26.98 -5.75
N ILE A 559 -7.76 27.05 -6.31
CA ILE A 559 -8.05 27.97 -7.43
C ILE A 559 -7.97 29.43 -6.98
N ARG A 560 -8.50 29.77 -5.79
CA ARG A 560 -8.49 31.15 -5.24
C ARG A 560 -7.10 31.63 -4.86
N GLU A 561 -6.23 30.70 -4.44
CA GLU A 561 -4.86 30.99 -3.99
C GLU A 561 -3.83 30.97 -5.14
N ALA A 562 -4.25 30.61 -6.37
CA ALA A 562 -3.41 30.61 -7.55
C ALA A 562 -3.07 32.05 -8.01
N ASP A 563 -1.87 32.22 -8.59
CA ASP A 563 -1.49 33.47 -9.24
C ASP A 563 -2.18 33.63 -10.60
N TYR A 564 -2.40 32.49 -11.28
CA TYR A 564 -3.04 32.44 -12.60
C TYR A 564 -3.86 31.16 -12.79
N VAL A 565 -4.98 31.25 -13.46
CA VAL A 565 -5.93 30.14 -13.68
C VAL A 565 -6.27 30.04 -15.16
N PHE A 566 -6.32 28.80 -15.66
CA PHE A 566 -6.89 28.44 -16.96
C PHE A 566 -8.12 27.56 -16.73
N ASP A 567 -9.28 27.98 -17.21
CA ASP A 567 -10.52 27.20 -17.19
C ASP A 567 -10.75 26.51 -18.53
N MET A 568 -10.75 25.18 -18.51
CA MET A 568 -10.91 24.32 -19.69
C MET A 568 -12.36 23.86 -19.85
N GLY A 569 -12.86 23.96 -21.07
CA GLY A 569 -14.27 23.60 -21.34
C GLY A 569 -14.64 23.77 -22.81
N PRO A 570 -15.89 24.18 -23.11
CA PRO A 570 -17.01 24.39 -22.16
C PRO A 570 -17.66 23.09 -21.66
N GLY A 571 -17.38 21.95 -22.30
CA GLY A 571 -17.92 20.63 -21.97
C GLY A 571 -16.85 19.58 -21.74
N ALA A 572 -17.25 18.32 -21.81
CA ALA A 572 -16.38 17.16 -21.67
C ALA A 572 -16.19 16.44 -23.01
N GLY A 573 -15.09 15.70 -23.16
CA GLY A 573 -14.80 14.90 -24.36
C GLY A 573 -14.77 15.73 -25.63
N VAL A 574 -15.62 15.40 -26.61
CA VAL A 574 -15.68 16.10 -27.92
C VAL A 574 -16.20 17.54 -27.81
N HIS A 575 -16.92 17.86 -26.73
CA HIS A 575 -17.44 19.19 -26.43
C HIS A 575 -16.49 20.05 -25.62
N GLY A 576 -15.35 19.50 -25.20
CA GLY A 576 -14.27 20.18 -24.48
C GLY A 576 -13.10 20.53 -25.36
N GLY A 577 -11.96 20.73 -24.74
CA GLY A 577 -10.68 20.95 -25.41
C GLY A 577 -10.39 22.39 -25.80
N PHE A 578 -11.09 23.38 -25.20
CA PHE A 578 -10.83 24.81 -25.37
C PHE A 578 -10.46 25.44 -24.03
N VAL A 579 -9.72 26.56 -24.09
CA VAL A 579 -9.58 27.47 -22.96
C VAL A 579 -10.76 28.42 -22.99
N VAL A 580 -11.67 28.32 -22.04
CA VAL A 580 -12.88 29.17 -21.96
C VAL A 580 -12.57 30.51 -21.32
N SER A 581 -11.75 30.49 -20.26
CA SER A 581 -11.35 31.69 -19.53
C SER A 581 -9.94 31.53 -18.97
N HIS A 582 -9.21 32.62 -18.82
CA HIS A 582 -7.88 32.61 -18.20
C HIS A 582 -7.58 33.96 -17.56
N GLY A 583 -6.71 33.98 -16.57
CA GLY A 583 -6.30 35.19 -15.86
C GLY A 583 -6.14 34.94 -14.36
N THR A 584 -6.19 36.01 -13.58
CA THR A 584 -6.22 35.88 -12.11
C THR A 584 -7.54 35.21 -11.67
N PRO A 585 -7.59 34.60 -10.47
CA PRO A 585 -8.84 34.00 -9.96
C PRO A 585 -10.04 34.96 -9.99
N ALA A 586 -9.81 36.26 -9.70
CA ALA A 586 -10.84 37.29 -9.76
C ALA A 586 -11.36 37.54 -11.19
N GLN A 587 -10.48 37.51 -12.20
CA GLN A 587 -10.87 37.67 -13.60
C GLN A 587 -11.70 36.48 -14.08
N VAL A 588 -11.28 35.25 -13.74
CA VAL A 588 -12.04 34.03 -14.08
C VAL A 588 -13.39 34.01 -13.38
N ALA A 589 -13.47 34.45 -12.10
CA ALA A 589 -14.72 34.55 -11.35
C ALA A 589 -15.69 35.59 -11.96
N ALA A 590 -15.21 36.61 -12.62
CA ALA A 590 -16.00 37.64 -13.28
C ALA A 590 -16.48 37.25 -14.68
N ASP A 591 -15.92 36.16 -15.28
CA ASP A 591 -16.28 35.72 -16.63
C ASP A 591 -17.57 34.89 -16.62
N PRO A 592 -18.67 35.37 -17.23
CA PRO A 592 -19.94 34.65 -17.24
C PRO A 592 -19.90 33.34 -18.08
N ASN A 593 -18.91 33.19 -18.96
CA ASN A 593 -18.77 31.98 -19.78
C ASN A 593 -18.02 30.86 -19.02
N SER A 594 -17.27 31.20 -18.00
CA SER A 594 -16.55 30.26 -17.16
C SER A 594 -17.51 29.58 -16.18
N LEU A 595 -17.68 28.27 -16.32
CA LEU A 595 -18.47 27.49 -15.37
C LEU A 595 -17.82 27.49 -13.98
N THR A 596 -16.49 27.35 -13.92
CA THR A 596 -15.70 27.50 -12.69
C THR A 596 -15.90 28.88 -12.10
N GLY A 597 -15.87 29.94 -12.92
CA GLY A 597 -16.09 31.32 -12.49
C GLY A 597 -17.47 31.54 -11.86
N GLN A 598 -18.52 30.89 -12.40
CA GLN A 598 -19.86 30.96 -11.84
C GLN A 598 -19.96 30.34 -10.42
N TYR A 599 -19.17 29.30 -10.13
CA TYR A 599 -19.07 28.74 -8.78
C TYR A 599 -18.24 29.61 -7.84
N LEU A 600 -17.10 30.10 -8.31
CA LEU A 600 -16.23 31.00 -7.53
C LEU A 600 -16.93 32.32 -7.15
N SER A 601 -17.77 32.87 -8.03
CA SER A 601 -18.56 34.09 -7.76
C SER A 601 -19.81 33.85 -6.93
N GLY A 602 -20.21 32.57 -6.71
CA GLY A 602 -21.47 32.19 -6.05
C GLY A 602 -22.72 32.35 -6.91
N ALA A 603 -22.59 32.61 -8.22
CA ALA A 603 -23.71 32.60 -9.17
C ALA A 603 -24.34 31.21 -9.32
N ARG A 604 -23.50 30.17 -9.15
CA ARG A 604 -23.93 28.78 -8.97
C ARG A 604 -23.41 28.23 -7.66
N GLU A 605 -24.17 27.37 -7.02
CA GLU A 605 -23.77 26.69 -5.79
C GLU A 605 -24.47 25.33 -5.66
N VAL A 606 -23.88 24.42 -4.89
CA VAL A 606 -24.56 23.25 -4.36
C VAL A 606 -25.43 23.71 -3.19
N ARG A 607 -26.75 23.63 -3.36
CA ARG A 607 -27.69 24.18 -2.37
C ARG A 607 -27.79 23.30 -1.14
N VAL A 608 -27.86 23.91 0.04
CA VAL A 608 -28.20 23.23 1.29
C VAL A 608 -29.67 22.79 1.23
N PRO A 609 -30.04 21.54 1.53
CA PRO A 609 -31.41 21.10 1.58
C PRO A 609 -32.24 21.93 2.56
N LYS A 610 -33.47 22.34 2.16
CA LYS A 610 -34.36 23.13 3.01
C LYS A 610 -34.82 22.39 4.28
N ALA A 611 -34.85 21.07 4.22
CA ALA A 611 -35.19 20.19 5.34
C ALA A 611 -34.31 18.91 5.26
N ARG A 612 -33.87 18.43 6.41
CA ARG A 612 -33.12 17.17 6.52
C ARG A 612 -34.11 16.00 6.62
N ARG A 613 -33.80 14.86 5.99
CA ARG A 613 -34.61 13.64 6.14
C ARG A 613 -34.51 13.12 7.58
N LYS A 614 -35.62 12.60 8.10
CA LYS A 614 -35.67 12.02 9.45
C LYS A 614 -35.35 10.51 9.46
N GLY A 615 -35.11 9.94 8.28
CA GLY A 615 -34.89 8.50 8.13
C GLY A 615 -36.13 7.68 8.45
N ASN A 616 -35.99 6.37 8.58
CA ASN A 616 -37.08 5.44 8.90
C ASN A 616 -37.13 5.06 10.40
N GLY A 617 -36.41 5.76 11.26
CA GLY A 617 -36.37 5.52 12.70
C GLY A 617 -35.50 4.31 13.12
N LYS A 618 -34.92 3.60 12.16
CA LYS A 618 -34.05 2.45 12.37
C LYS A 618 -32.60 2.88 12.23
N LYS A 619 -31.68 2.13 12.85
CA LYS A 619 -30.24 2.42 12.79
C LYS A 619 -29.39 1.15 12.77
N LEU A 620 -28.24 1.24 12.13
CA LEU A 620 -27.11 0.34 12.34
C LEU A 620 -26.24 0.89 13.46
N THR A 621 -25.79 0.04 14.39
CA THR A 621 -24.91 0.47 15.48
C THR A 621 -23.68 -0.43 15.47
N VAL A 622 -22.53 0.13 15.18
CA VAL A 622 -21.22 -0.48 15.41
C VAL A 622 -20.85 -0.24 16.86
N VAL A 623 -20.56 -1.28 17.63
CA VAL A 623 -20.21 -1.20 19.05
C VAL A 623 -18.77 -1.66 19.24
N GLY A 624 -17.95 -0.84 19.91
CA GLY A 624 -16.64 -1.24 20.36
C GLY A 624 -15.64 -1.51 19.24
N ALA A 625 -15.59 -0.69 18.19
CA ALA A 625 -14.62 -0.85 17.10
C ALA A 625 -13.20 -0.48 17.58
N THR A 626 -12.23 -1.40 17.38
CA THR A 626 -10.84 -1.26 17.85
C THR A 626 -9.82 -1.54 16.72
N GLY A 627 -10.26 -1.56 15.46
CA GLY A 627 -9.38 -1.76 14.31
C GLY A 627 -8.40 -0.59 14.11
N ASN A 628 -7.17 -0.89 13.76
CA ASN A 628 -6.11 0.10 13.52
C ASN A 628 -6.02 1.14 14.67
N ASN A 629 -6.25 2.42 14.36
CA ASN A 629 -6.20 3.51 15.34
C ASN A 629 -7.52 3.76 16.09
N LEU A 630 -8.60 3.01 15.83
CA LEU A 630 -9.88 3.22 16.51
C LEU A 630 -9.80 2.88 18.01
N LYS A 631 -10.30 3.78 18.85
CA LYS A 631 -10.26 3.70 20.32
C LYS A 631 -11.61 3.27 20.90
N ASN A 632 -11.99 2.01 20.72
CA ASN A 632 -13.23 1.44 21.24
C ASN A 632 -14.48 2.25 20.82
N VAL A 633 -14.58 2.54 19.51
CA VAL A 633 -15.58 3.46 18.96
C VAL A 633 -16.95 2.80 18.85
N THR A 634 -17.99 3.51 19.32
CA THR A 634 -19.38 3.18 19.06
C THR A 634 -20.01 4.23 18.15
N ALA A 635 -20.48 3.80 16.97
CA ALA A 635 -21.04 4.68 15.94
C ALA A 635 -22.45 4.23 15.52
N GLU A 636 -23.34 5.19 15.36
CA GLU A 636 -24.73 4.99 14.91
C GLU A 636 -24.92 5.52 13.49
N PHE A 637 -25.39 4.67 12.60
CA PHE A 637 -25.72 5.00 11.22
C PHE A 637 -27.25 4.93 11.03
N PRO A 638 -27.96 6.07 11.00
CA PRO A 638 -29.39 6.09 10.76
C PRO A 638 -29.72 5.55 9.37
N LEU A 639 -30.79 4.73 9.26
CA LEU A 639 -31.21 4.12 8.00
C LEU A 639 -32.21 4.98 7.23
N GLY A 640 -32.16 4.88 5.89
CA GLY A 640 -33.01 5.71 5.00
C GLY A 640 -32.56 7.17 4.97
N MET A 641 -31.27 7.43 5.19
CA MET A 641 -30.66 8.76 5.22
C MET A 641 -29.38 8.79 4.37
N PHE A 642 -28.97 10.01 4.00
CA PHE A 642 -27.66 10.31 3.46
C PHE A 642 -26.70 10.62 4.61
N VAL A 643 -25.81 9.67 4.92
CA VAL A 643 -24.87 9.74 6.04
C VAL A 643 -23.47 10.05 5.52
N CYS A 644 -22.84 11.09 6.04
CA CYS A 644 -21.48 11.44 5.70
C CYS A 644 -20.52 11.14 6.88
N VAL A 645 -19.47 10.35 6.62
CA VAL A 645 -18.37 10.11 7.56
C VAL A 645 -17.20 11.00 7.16
N THR A 646 -16.88 11.97 8.00
CA THR A 646 -15.88 12.99 7.72
C THR A 646 -14.84 13.08 8.83
N GLY A 647 -13.90 14.02 8.71
CA GLY A 647 -12.84 14.28 9.68
C GLY A 647 -11.46 14.27 9.06
N VAL A 648 -10.44 14.54 9.85
CA VAL A 648 -9.05 14.71 9.40
C VAL A 648 -8.49 13.46 8.70
N SER A 649 -7.47 13.67 7.84
CA SER A 649 -6.79 12.57 7.16
C SER A 649 -6.12 11.64 8.19
N GLY A 650 -6.25 10.31 7.99
CA GLY A 650 -5.75 9.32 8.96
C GLY A 650 -6.56 9.20 10.25
N GLY A 651 -7.72 9.87 10.39
CA GLY A 651 -8.55 9.85 11.61
C GLY A 651 -9.23 8.50 11.91
N GLY A 652 -9.29 7.55 10.95
CA GLY A 652 -9.92 6.23 11.13
C GLY A 652 -11.23 6.04 10.38
N LYS A 653 -11.61 6.96 9.48
CA LYS A 653 -12.86 6.91 8.69
C LYS A 653 -13.04 5.59 7.93
N SER A 654 -12.07 5.24 7.09
CA SER A 654 -12.11 4.00 6.28
C SER A 654 -12.03 2.76 7.16
N THR A 655 -11.32 2.80 8.29
CA THR A 655 -11.28 1.70 9.25
C THR A 655 -12.66 1.43 9.85
N LEU A 656 -13.39 2.47 10.27
CA LEU A 656 -14.75 2.33 10.81
C LEU A 656 -15.74 1.88 9.74
N THR A 657 -15.71 2.53 8.57
CA THR A 657 -16.77 2.38 7.57
C THR A 657 -16.53 1.18 6.64
N ILE A 658 -15.29 1.00 6.15
CA ILE A 658 -14.95 -0.07 5.20
C ILE A 658 -14.50 -1.31 5.93
N GLU A 659 -13.42 -1.21 6.73
CA GLU A 659 -12.81 -2.38 7.35
C GLU A 659 -13.72 -3.02 8.41
N THR A 660 -14.48 -2.21 9.18
CA THR A 660 -15.36 -2.72 10.22
C THR A 660 -16.80 -2.92 9.72
N LEU A 661 -17.49 -1.85 9.30
CA LEU A 661 -18.90 -1.90 8.94
C LEU A 661 -19.14 -2.67 7.64
N PHE A 662 -18.51 -2.27 6.52
CA PHE A 662 -18.74 -2.89 5.22
C PHE A 662 -18.38 -4.37 5.22
N LYS A 663 -17.17 -4.74 5.67
CA LYS A 663 -16.72 -6.14 5.65
C LYS A 663 -17.60 -7.04 6.51
N THR A 664 -18.05 -6.56 7.69
CA THR A 664 -19.02 -7.31 8.51
C THR A 664 -20.37 -7.45 7.81
N ALA A 665 -20.86 -6.37 7.20
CA ALA A 665 -22.13 -6.38 6.47
C ALA A 665 -22.06 -7.30 5.25
N ALA A 666 -20.98 -7.25 4.47
CA ALA A 666 -20.75 -8.11 3.32
C ALA A 666 -20.71 -9.60 3.69
N THR A 667 -20.07 -9.93 4.79
CA THR A 667 -20.04 -11.31 5.31
C THR A 667 -21.42 -11.78 5.73
N ARG A 668 -22.19 -10.93 6.43
CA ARG A 668 -23.52 -11.32 6.97
C ARG A 668 -24.64 -11.28 5.92
N LEU A 669 -24.68 -10.26 5.07
CA LEU A 669 -25.78 -10.03 4.12
C LEU A 669 -25.50 -10.63 2.74
N ASN A 670 -24.26 -10.56 2.27
CA ASN A 670 -23.90 -11.01 0.92
C ASN A 670 -23.19 -12.37 0.90
N GLY A 671 -22.89 -12.96 2.08
CA GLY A 671 -22.11 -14.22 2.16
C GLY A 671 -20.66 -14.10 1.68
N ALA A 672 -20.09 -12.90 1.73
CA ALA A 672 -18.70 -12.68 1.33
C ALA A 672 -17.71 -13.25 2.38
N HIS A 673 -16.55 -13.69 1.91
CA HIS A 673 -15.46 -14.18 2.77
C HIS A 673 -14.45 -13.05 3.03
N GLU A 674 -14.91 -12.02 3.75
CA GLU A 674 -14.08 -10.87 4.16
C GLU A 674 -13.70 -11.00 5.64
N THR A 675 -12.50 -10.59 6.00
CA THR A 675 -12.10 -10.50 7.41
C THR A 675 -12.32 -9.06 7.90
N PRO A 676 -13.34 -8.80 8.70
CA PRO A 676 -13.58 -7.46 9.24
C PRO A 676 -12.56 -7.08 10.30
N ALA A 677 -12.35 -5.77 10.47
CA ALA A 677 -11.61 -5.25 11.61
C ALA A 677 -12.35 -5.55 12.93
N PRO A 678 -11.65 -5.71 14.06
CA PRO A 678 -12.25 -6.12 15.32
C PRO A 678 -13.24 -5.08 15.86
N CYS A 679 -14.41 -5.56 16.28
CA CYS A 679 -15.42 -4.81 17.03
C CYS A 679 -16.17 -5.79 17.96
N GLU A 680 -16.85 -5.28 18.98
CA GLU A 680 -17.64 -6.14 19.88
C GLU A 680 -18.85 -6.74 19.14
N THR A 681 -19.65 -5.91 18.50
CA THR A 681 -20.81 -6.33 17.72
C THR A 681 -21.31 -5.23 16.80
N ILE A 682 -22.07 -5.61 15.75
CA ILE A 682 -22.86 -4.67 14.94
C ILE A 682 -24.32 -5.11 14.98
N LYS A 683 -25.21 -4.18 15.37
CA LYS A 683 -26.65 -4.39 15.50
C LYS A 683 -27.41 -3.69 14.36
N GLY A 684 -28.58 -4.22 13.97
CA GLY A 684 -29.50 -3.59 13.02
C GLY A 684 -29.45 -4.15 11.60
N PHE A 685 -28.71 -5.23 11.33
CA PHE A 685 -28.67 -5.87 10.01
C PHE A 685 -29.99 -6.45 9.54
N GLU A 686 -30.91 -6.76 10.46
CA GLU A 686 -32.26 -7.25 10.15
C GLU A 686 -33.08 -6.24 9.34
N HIS A 687 -32.65 -5.00 9.27
CA HIS A 687 -33.33 -3.94 8.52
C HIS A 687 -32.83 -3.78 7.10
N LEU A 688 -31.75 -4.50 6.73
CA LEU A 688 -31.10 -4.44 5.43
C LEU A 688 -31.18 -5.78 4.70
N ASP A 689 -31.16 -5.75 3.38
CA ASP A 689 -31.15 -6.93 2.52
C ASP A 689 -29.76 -7.17 1.86
N LYS A 690 -28.99 -6.14 1.61
CA LYS A 690 -27.64 -6.23 1.03
C LYS A 690 -26.82 -4.98 1.33
N VAL A 691 -25.51 -5.11 1.15
CA VAL A 691 -24.56 -4.01 1.16
C VAL A 691 -23.81 -3.97 -0.16
N ILE A 692 -23.51 -2.77 -0.64
CA ILE A 692 -22.79 -2.52 -1.88
C ILE A 692 -21.70 -1.51 -1.60
N ASP A 693 -20.45 -1.90 -1.90
CA ASP A 693 -19.28 -1.03 -1.89
C ASP A 693 -19.02 -0.46 -3.29
N ILE A 694 -18.88 0.86 -3.36
CA ILE A 694 -18.60 1.60 -4.58
C ILE A 694 -17.26 2.30 -4.38
N ASP A 695 -16.19 1.56 -4.60
CA ASP A 695 -14.81 1.99 -4.45
C ASP A 695 -14.20 2.50 -5.77
N GLN A 696 -13.01 3.10 -5.70
CA GLN A 696 -12.26 3.64 -6.84
C GLN A 696 -11.44 2.59 -7.61
N ARG A 697 -11.48 1.31 -7.21
CA ARG A 697 -10.75 0.24 -7.91
C ARG A 697 -11.28 0.06 -9.34
N ALA A 698 -10.39 -0.24 -10.28
CA ALA A 698 -10.75 -0.48 -11.66
C ALA A 698 -11.89 -1.51 -11.80
N ILE A 699 -12.80 -1.30 -12.77
CA ILE A 699 -13.92 -2.21 -13.07
C ILE A 699 -13.50 -3.54 -13.68
N GLY A 700 -12.21 -3.74 -13.93
CA GLY A 700 -11.60 -4.97 -14.41
C GLY A 700 -10.11 -4.83 -14.62
N ARG A 701 -9.39 -5.96 -14.64
CA ARG A 701 -7.93 -6.01 -14.73
C ARG A 701 -7.40 -6.22 -16.15
N THR A 702 -8.28 -6.43 -17.12
CA THR A 702 -7.90 -6.75 -18.50
C THR A 702 -8.46 -5.71 -19.49
N PRO A 703 -7.83 -5.53 -20.66
CA PRO A 703 -8.33 -4.66 -21.72
C PRO A 703 -9.74 -5.03 -22.25
N ARG A 704 -10.23 -6.25 -21.94
CA ARG A 704 -11.57 -6.73 -22.29
C ARG A 704 -12.67 -6.14 -21.42
N SER A 705 -12.34 -5.75 -20.21
CA SER A 705 -13.29 -5.09 -19.30
C SER A 705 -13.53 -3.66 -19.78
N ASN A 706 -14.78 -3.25 -19.86
CA ASN A 706 -15.20 -1.92 -20.30
C ASN A 706 -16.57 -1.54 -19.69
N PRO A 707 -17.02 -0.29 -19.79
CA PRO A 707 -18.30 0.16 -19.24
C PRO A 707 -19.48 -0.69 -19.70
N ALA A 708 -19.56 -1.07 -20.99
CA ALA A 708 -20.67 -1.89 -21.51
C ALA A 708 -20.73 -3.29 -20.88
N THR A 709 -19.57 -3.93 -20.69
CA THR A 709 -19.53 -5.27 -20.06
C THR A 709 -19.85 -5.20 -18.58
N TYR A 710 -19.38 -4.17 -17.89
CA TYR A 710 -19.57 -4.02 -16.44
C TYR A 710 -21.02 -3.68 -16.07
N THR A 711 -21.66 -2.73 -16.80
CA THR A 711 -23.05 -2.34 -16.58
C THR A 711 -24.05 -3.39 -17.08
N GLY A 712 -23.56 -4.37 -17.85
CA GLY A 712 -24.41 -5.37 -18.51
C GLY A 712 -25.09 -4.87 -19.79
N ALA A 713 -24.71 -3.71 -20.32
CA ALA A 713 -25.21 -3.19 -21.60
C ALA A 713 -24.75 -4.02 -22.81
N PHE A 714 -23.62 -4.68 -22.70
CA PHE A 714 -23.02 -5.43 -23.80
C PHE A 714 -23.87 -6.66 -24.23
N THR A 715 -24.58 -7.29 -23.29
CA THR A 715 -25.46 -8.44 -23.61
C THR A 715 -26.61 -8.02 -24.52
N PRO A 716 -27.48 -7.04 -24.20
CA PRO A 716 -28.53 -6.61 -25.10
C PRO A 716 -28.00 -5.99 -26.40
N ILE A 717 -26.78 -5.40 -26.42
CA ILE A 717 -26.16 -4.95 -27.68
C ILE A 717 -25.86 -6.15 -28.60
N ARG A 718 -25.27 -7.22 -28.09
CA ARG A 718 -24.99 -8.45 -28.87
C ARG A 718 -26.26 -9.12 -29.36
N ASP A 719 -27.29 -9.20 -28.52
CA ASP A 719 -28.58 -9.78 -28.85
C ASP A 719 -29.27 -8.96 -29.96
N TRP A 720 -29.15 -7.64 -29.90
CA TRP A 720 -29.68 -6.74 -30.93
C TRP A 720 -28.99 -6.98 -32.29
N PHE A 721 -27.63 -7.05 -32.32
CA PHE A 721 -26.90 -7.32 -33.56
C PHE A 721 -27.19 -8.73 -34.11
N ALA A 722 -27.30 -9.75 -33.27
CA ALA A 722 -27.69 -11.10 -33.67
C ALA A 722 -29.14 -11.16 -34.21
N GLY A 723 -30.02 -10.25 -33.78
CA GLY A 723 -31.39 -10.12 -34.24
C GLY A 723 -31.54 -9.46 -35.62
N LEU A 724 -30.52 -8.82 -36.15
CA LEU A 724 -30.56 -8.14 -37.43
C LEU A 724 -30.76 -9.12 -38.61
N PRO A 725 -31.46 -8.71 -39.69
CA PRO A 725 -31.76 -9.59 -40.84
C PRO A 725 -30.48 -10.20 -41.45
N GLU A 726 -29.42 -9.43 -41.59
CA GLU A 726 -28.15 -9.87 -42.13
C GLU A 726 -27.46 -10.91 -41.24
N ALA A 727 -27.47 -10.71 -39.91
CA ALA A 727 -26.91 -11.68 -38.96
C ALA A 727 -27.69 -13.00 -39.00
N LYS A 728 -29.01 -12.93 -39.03
CA LYS A 728 -29.89 -14.12 -39.15
C LYS A 728 -29.65 -14.87 -40.46
N ALA A 729 -29.54 -14.16 -41.59
CA ALA A 729 -29.24 -14.78 -42.88
C ALA A 729 -27.91 -15.54 -42.91
N ARG A 730 -26.94 -15.08 -42.15
CA ARG A 730 -25.62 -15.70 -42.00
C ARG A 730 -25.57 -16.75 -40.85
N GLY A 731 -26.65 -16.97 -40.12
CA GLY A 731 -26.70 -17.88 -38.96
C GLY A 731 -25.88 -17.41 -37.77
N TYR A 732 -25.66 -16.10 -37.61
CA TYR A 732 -24.84 -15.55 -36.54
C TYR A 732 -25.67 -15.46 -35.24
N LEU A 733 -25.15 -16.15 -34.20
CA LEU A 733 -25.69 -16.13 -32.85
C LEU A 733 -25.04 -15.01 -32.00
N PRO A 734 -25.60 -14.63 -30.83
CA PRO A 734 -25.02 -13.61 -29.98
C PRO A 734 -23.56 -13.82 -29.60
N GLY A 735 -23.10 -15.08 -29.57
CA GLY A 735 -21.69 -15.42 -29.34
C GLY A 735 -20.73 -14.89 -30.41
N ARG A 736 -21.20 -14.74 -31.69
CA ARG A 736 -20.43 -14.17 -32.79
C ARG A 736 -20.04 -12.72 -32.53
N PHE A 737 -20.87 -11.98 -31.86
CA PHE A 737 -20.69 -10.56 -31.48
C PHE A 737 -19.98 -10.39 -30.14
N SER A 738 -19.40 -11.45 -29.56
CA SER A 738 -18.57 -11.39 -28.35
C SER A 738 -17.09 -11.39 -28.68
N PHE A 739 -16.36 -10.38 -28.22
CA PHE A 739 -14.89 -10.36 -28.34
C PHE A 739 -14.18 -11.32 -27.38
N ASN A 740 -14.92 -11.97 -26.44
CA ASN A 740 -14.38 -12.97 -25.53
C ASN A 740 -14.44 -14.40 -26.08
N VAL A 741 -15.25 -14.66 -27.11
CA VAL A 741 -15.52 -15.99 -27.66
C VAL A 741 -14.92 -16.14 -29.06
N LYS A 742 -14.34 -17.32 -29.35
CA LYS A 742 -13.83 -17.62 -30.70
C LYS A 742 -14.97 -17.55 -31.73
N GLY A 743 -14.60 -17.20 -32.94
CA GLY A 743 -15.50 -17.19 -34.11
C GLY A 743 -15.79 -15.79 -34.64
N GLY A 744 -16.02 -14.78 -33.78
CA GLY A 744 -16.29 -13.40 -34.23
C GLY A 744 -15.19 -12.40 -33.89
N ARG A 745 -14.33 -12.75 -32.97
CA ARG A 745 -13.24 -11.90 -32.51
C ARG A 745 -12.03 -11.93 -33.46
N CYS A 746 -11.20 -10.93 -33.39
CA CYS A 746 -9.87 -10.95 -34.00
C CYS A 746 -9.01 -11.97 -33.25
N GLU A 747 -8.50 -12.98 -33.93
CA GLU A 747 -7.68 -14.03 -33.29
C GLU A 747 -6.23 -13.58 -33.05
N ALA A 748 -5.73 -12.55 -33.76
CA ALA A 748 -4.39 -12.01 -33.53
C ALA A 748 -4.26 -11.37 -32.15
N CYS A 749 -5.22 -10.53 -31.73
CA CYS A 749 -5.27 -9.94 -30.40
C CYS A 749 -6.25 -10.65 -29.45
N GLN A 750 -6.85 -11.75 -29.88
CA GLN A 750 -7.85 -12.51 -29.12
C GLN A 750 -9.03 -11.68 -28.59
N GLY A 751 -9.36 -10.57 -29.27
CA GLY A 751 -10.43 -9.66 -28.87
C GLY A 751 -10.03 -8.51 -27.96
N ASP A 752 -8.76 -8.38 -27.59
CA ASP A 752 -8.27 -7.28 -26.74
C ASP A 752 -8.21 -5.93 -27.49
N GLY A 753 -8.06 -5.97 -28.84
CA GLY A 753 -7.84 -4.78 -29.66
C GLY A 753 -6.40 -4.26 -29.60
N VAL A 754 -5.63 -4.73 -28.62
CA VAL A 754 -4.21 -4.39 -28.40
C VAL A 754 -3.40 -5.65 -28.20
N LEU A 755 -2.11 -5.58 -28.47
CA LEU A 755 -1.13 -6.63 -28.19
C LEU A 755 -0.32 -6.20 -26.97
N LYS A 756 -0.27 -7.06 -25.97
CA LYS A 756 0.57 -6.86 -24.79
C LYS A 756 1.97 -7.34 -25.09
N ILE A 757 2.96 -6.47 -24.98
CA ILE A 757 4.38 -6.80 -25.08
C ILE A 757 4.94 -6.79 -23.66
N GLU A 758 5.27 -7.96 -23.14
CA GLU A 758 5.84 -8.12 -21.81
C GLU A 758 7.31 -7.69 -21.79
N MET A 759 7.62 -6.72 -20.96
CA MET A 759 8.96 -6.18 -20.79
C MET A 759 9.49 -6.62 -19.42
N ASN A 760 10.44 -7.55 -19.38
CA ASN A 760 10.91 -8.22 -18.14
C ASN A 760 11.34 -7.28 -17.00
N PHE A 761 11.81 -6.08 -17.29
CA PHE A 761 12.30 -5.10 -16.31
C PHE A 761 11.61 -3.74 -16.40
N LEU A 762 10.72 -3.54 -17.37
CA LEU A 762 9.97 -2.31 -17.63
C LEU A 762 8.47 -2.59 -17.57
N PRO A 763 7.61 -1.57 -17.42
CA PRO A 763 6.17 -1.73 -17.55
C PRO A 763 5.78 -2.34 -18.89
N ASP A 764 4.77 -3.21 -18.89
CA ASP A 764 4.25 -3.82 -20.11
C ASP A 764 3.75 -2.76 -21.10
N VAL A 765 4.11 -2.91 -22.37
CA VAL A 765 3.68 -2.00 -23.44
C VAL A 765 2.48 -2.59 -24.18
N TYR A 766 1.46 -1.77 -24.38
CA TYR A 766 0.26 -2.14 -25.14
C TYR A 766 0.25 -1.45 -26.48
N VAL A 767 0.34 -2.21 -27.56
CA VAL A 767 0.35 -1.71 -28.94
C VAL A 767 -0.95 -2.08 -29.63
N THR A 768 -1.55 -1.14 -30.37
CA THR A 768 -2.77 -1.39 -31.17
C THR A 768 -2.55 -2.57 -32.11
N CYS A 769 -3.48 -3.52 -32.15
CA CYS A 769 -3.41 -4.68 -33.02
C CYS A 769 -3.47 -4.27 -34.48
N GLU A 770 -2.43 -4.54 -35.24
CA GLU A 770 -2.35 -4.20 -36.68
C GLU A 770 -3.43 -4.89 -37.54
N THR A 771 -3.81 -6.12 -37.18
CA THR A 771 -4.80 -6.92 -37.92
C THR A 771 -6.20 -6.33 -37.84
N CYS A 772 -6.67 -5.95 -36.66
CA CYS A 772 -8.01 -5.39 -36.49
C CYS A 772 -8.02 -3.88 -36.26
N LYS A 773 -6.84 -3.24 -36.19
CA LYS A 773 -6.69 -1.79 -35.95
C LYS A 773 -7.50 -1.30 -34.74
N GLY A 774 -7.52 -2.10 -33.67
CA GLY A 774 -8.28 -1.80 -32.45
C GLY A 774 -9.74 -2.24 -32.44
N ALA A 775 -10.31 -2.66 -33.58
CA ALA A 775 -11.73 -3.01 -33.71
C ALA A 775 -12.17 -4.28 -32.95
N ARG A 776 -11.23 -5.10 -32.44
CA ARG A 776 -11.48 -6.33 -31.63
C ARG A 776 -12.13 -7.52 -32.37
N TYR A 777 -12.75 -7.31 -33.50
CA TYR A 777 -13.50 -8.32 -34.29
C TYR A 777 -12.82 -8.64 -35.61
N ASN A 778 -13.20 -9.77 -36.18
CA ASN A 778 -12.84 -10.12 -37.54
C ASN A 778 -13.71 -9.37 -38.56
N ARG A 779 -13.27 -9.36 -39.81
CA ARG A 779 -13.88 -8.58 -40.92
C ARG A 779 -15.36 -8.96 -41.12
N GLU A 780 -15.67 -10.25 -41.09
CA GLU A 780 -17.02 -10.77 -41.41
C GLU A 780 -18.03 -10.33 -40.33
N THR A 781 -17.62 -10.24 -39.07
CA THR A 781 -18.47 -9.75 -37.99
C THR A 781 -18.74 -8.24 -38.13
N LEU A 782 -17.75 -7.46 -38.59
CA LEU A 782 -17.87 -6.02 -38.81
C LEU A 782 -18.74 -5.64 -40.02
N GLU A 783 -19.02 -6.55 -40.91
CA GLU A 783 -19.93 -6.36 -42.05
C GLU A 783 -21.38 -6.19 -41.60
N VAL A 784 -21.78 -6.83 -40.48
CA VAL A 784 -23.12 -6.68 -39.92
C VAL A 784 -23.29 -5.28 -39.32
N LYS A 785 -24.20 -4.48 -39.88
CA LYS A 785 -24.39 -3.09 -39.48
C LYS A 785 -25.84 -2.77 -39.12
N PHE A 786 -25.98 -1.92 -38.08
CA PHE A 786 -27.22 -1.27 -37.69
C PHE A 786 -27.08 0.23 -37.89
N LYS A 787 -27.98 0.88 -38.65
CA LYS A 787 -27.88 2.30 -38.99
C LYS A 787 -26.44 2.68 -39.53
N ASN A 788 -25.88 1.84 -40.37
CA ASN A 788 -24.52 1.98 -40.95
C ASN A 788 -23.35 1.87 -39.95
N LYS A 789 -23.59 1.41 -38.75
CA LYS A 789 -22.58 1.23 -37.72
C LYS A 789 -22.42 -0.27 -37.34
N SER A 790 -21.18 -0.76 -37.31
CA SER A 790 -20.82 -2.10 -36.83
C SER A 790 -20.83 -2.14 -35.30
N ILE A 791 -20.71 -3.33 -34.72
CA ILE A 791 -20.59 -3.47 -33.26
C ILE A 791 -19.32 -2.81 -32.71
N ALA A 792 -18.23 -2.76 -33.47
CA ALA A 792 -17.01 -2.05 -33.10
C ALA A 792 -17.24 -0.54 -33.07
N ASP A 793 -17.95 0.01 -34.07
CA ASP A 793 -18.31 1.44 -34.10
C ASP A 793 -19.18 1.81 -32.89
N VAL A 794 -20.09 0.91 -32.45
CA VAL A 794 -20.92 1.12 -31.25
C VAL A 794 -20.05 1.13 -29.99
N LEU A 795 -19.05 0.27 -29.88
CA LEU A 795 -18.13 0.30 -28.76
C LEU A 795 -17.25 1.55 -28.74
N ASP A 796 -17.01 2.15 -29.89
CA ASP A 796 -16.22 3.40 -30.03
C ASP A 796 -17.07 4.69 -29.87
N MET A 797 -18.40 4.58 -29.85
CA MET A 797 -19.30 5.69 -29.52
C MET A 797 -19.12 6.16 -28.09
N THR A 798 -19.34 7.44 -27.83
CA THR A 798 -19.55 7.95 -26.49
C THR A 798 -20.85 7.40 -25.90
N CYS A 799 -21.00 7.38 -24.57
CA CYS A 799 -22.23 6.95 -23.93
C CYS A 799 -23.43 7.84 -24.34
N GLU A 800 -23.18 9.14 -24.53
CA GLU A 800 -24.17 10.11 -25.00
C GLU A 800 -24.63 9.81 -26.44
N ASP A 801 -23.70 9.56 -27.36
CA ASP A 801 -24.02 9.17 -28.74
C ASP A 801 -24.78 7.84 -28.77
N ALA A 802 -24.36 6.86 -27.98
CA ALA A 802 -25.02 5.55 -27.89
C ALA A 802 -26.43 5.66 -27.31
N GLN A 803 -26.67 6.57 -26.35
CA GLN A 803 -28.00 6.89 -25.82
C GLN A 803 -28.93 7.32 -26.95
N GLY A 804 -28.52 8.28 -27.76
CA GLY A 804 -29.31 8.75 -28.92
C GLY A 804 -29.46 7.68 -30.00
N PHE A 805 -28.39 6.91 -30.29
CA PHE A 805 -28.37 5.86 -31.31
C PHE A 805 -29.37 4.72 -30.99
N PHE A 806 -29.48 4.31 -29.73
CA PHE A 806 -30.36 3.26 -29.24
C PHE A 806 -31.64 3.79 -28.60
N GLN A 807 -32.11 4.99 -28.93
CA GLN A 807 -33.33 5.60 -28.35
C GLN A 807 -34.57 4.68 -28.42
N ALA A 808 -34.70 3.88 -29.47
CA ALA A 808 -35.81 2.94 -29.67
C ALA A 808 -35.59 1.56 -28.99
N VAL A 809 -34.47 1.36 -28.28
CA VAL A 809 -34.13 0.07 -27.65
C VAL A 809 -33.96 0.24 -26.13
N PRO A 810 -35.08 0.14 -25.37
CA PRO A 810 -35.08 0.47 -23.93
C PRO A 810 -34.04 -0.25 -23.13
N SER A 811 -33.79 -1.54 -23.39
CA SER A 811 -32.81 -2.36 -22.64
C SER A 811 -31.35 -1.89 -22.75
N ILE A 812 -31.01 -1.18 -23.84
CA ILE A 812 -29.70 -0.56 -24.02
C ILE A 812 -29.76 0.90 -23.54
N ARG A 813 -30.82 1.64 -23.96
CA ARG A 813 -30.95 3.05 -23.61
C ARG A 813 -30.89 3.29 -22.09
N GLU A 814 -31.66 2.53 -21.28
CA GLU A 814 -31.66 2.69 -19.82
C GLU A 814 -30.24 2.55 -19.18
N LYS A 815 -29.37 1.71 -19.77
CA LYS A 815 -27.99 1.58 -19.32
C LYS A 815 -27.14 2.78 -19.71
N MET A 816 -27.35 3.34 -20.90
CA MET A 816 -26.68 4.56 -21.34
C MET A 816 -27.18 5.78 -20.58
N ASP A 817 -28.50 5.86 -20.31
CA ASP A 817 -29.10 6.90 -19.46
C ASP A 817 -28.44 6.93 -18.08
N ALA A 818 -28.25 5.77 -17.43
CA ALA A 818 -27.61 5.69 -16.13
C ALA A 818 -26.13 6.14 -16.16
N LEU A 819 -25.39 5.85 -17.24
CA LEU A 819 -24.02 6.34 -17.42
C LEU A 819 -23.98 7.87 -17.63
N CYS A 820 -24.92 8.41 -18.38
CA CYS A 820 -25.03 9.85 -18.60
C CYS A 820 -25.45 10.60 -17.32
N GLN A 821 -26.37 10.04 -16.53
CA GLN A 821 -26.81 10.61 -15.24
C GLN A 821 -25.66 10.80 -14.24
N VAL A 822 -24.71 9.86 -14.18
CA VAL A 822 -23.52 9.99 -13.33
C VAL A 822 -22.42 10.87 -13.95
N GLY A 823 -22.70 11.59 -15.03
CA GLY A 823 -21.74 12.49 -15.69
C GLY A 823 -20.69 11.80 -16.57
N LEU A 824 -20.96 10.57 -17.03
CA LEU A 824 -20.04 9.80 -17.87
C LEU A 824 -20.50 9.74 -19.35
N GLY A 825 -21.25 10.72 -19.82
CA GLY A 825 -21.69 10.78 -21.22
C GLY A 825 -20.55 10.80 -22.23
N TYR A 826 -19.42 11.38 -21.86
CA TYR A 826 -18.23 11.56 -22.71
C TYR A 826 -17.34 10.33 -22.89
N ILE A 827 -17.40 9.32 -21.98
CA ILE A 827 -16.59 8.12 -22.11
C ILE A 827 -17.10 7.22 -23.24
N LYS A 828 -16.20 6.46 -23.86
CA LYS A 828 -16.61 5.48 -24.87
C LYS A 828 -17.23 4.25 -24.23
N VAL A 829 -18.29 3.72 -24.84
CA VAL A 829 -19.02 2.51 -24.40
C VAL A 829 -18.09 1.30 -24.22
N GLY A 830 -17.10 1.16 -25.12
CA GLY A 830 -16.07 0.11 -25.10
C GLY A 830 -14.72 0.53 -24.55
N GLN A 831 -14.61 1.66 -23.85
CA GLN A 831 -13.36 2.13 -23.26
C GLN A 831 -12.74 1.11 -22.32
N GLN A 832 -11.46 0.84 -22.45
CA GLN A 832 -10.78 -0.15 -21.62
C GLN A 832 -10.81 0.25 -20.15
N ALA A 833 -11.10 -0.70 -19.26
CA ALA A 833 -11.14 -0.45 -17.82
C ALA A 833 -9.81 0.11 -17.25
N THR A 834 -8.70 -0.24 -17.87
CA THR A 834 -7.35 0.19 -17.47
C THR A 834 -7.04 1.65 -17.82
N THR A 835 -7.84 2.28 -18.69
CA THR A 835 -7.69 3.69 -19.09
C THR A 835 -8.65 4.62 -18.36
N LEU A 836 -9.56 4.08 -17.54
CA LEU A 836 -10.45 4.87 -16.70
C LEU A 836 -9.72 5.37 -15.45
N SER A 837 -9.97 6.62 -15.08
CA SER A 837 -9.58 7.15 -13.77
C SER A 837 -10.33 6.44 -12.63
N GLY A 838 -9.82 6.54 -11.40
CA GLY A 838 -10.50 5.95 -10.22
C GLY A 838 -11.93 6.47 -10.05
N GLY A 839 -12.13 7.77 -10.21
CA GLY A 839 -13.45 8.40 -10.13
C GLY A 839 -14.40 7.98 -11.27
N GLU A 840 -13.90 7.81 -12.51
CA GLU A 840 -14.71 7.28 -13.61
C GLU A 840 -15.11 5.82 -13.35
N ALA A 841 -14.19 4.98 -12.90
CA ALA A 841 -14.48 3.59 -12.54
C ALA A 841 -15.55 3.50 -11.45
N GLN A 842 -15.48 4.34 -10.43
CA GLN A 842 -16.46 4.44 -9.35
C GLN A 842 -17.84 4.84 -9.87
N ARG A 843 -17.92 5.85 -10.74
CA ARG A 843 -19.18 6.31 -11.36
C ARG A 843 -19.79 5.25 -12.29
N VAL A 844 -18.96 4.45 -13.01
CA VAL A 844 -19.45 3.29 -13.77
C VAL A 844 -20.07 2.24 -12.84
N LYS A 845 -19.48 2.01 -11.64
CA LYS A 845 -20.09 1.11 -10.64
C LYS A 845 -21.42 1.64 -10.15
N LEU A 846 -21.50 2.94 -9.85
CA LEU A 846 -22.72 3.60 -9.42
C LEU A 846 -23.82 3.50 -10.49
N SER A 847 -23.51 3.75 -11.77
CA SER A 847 -24.48 3.67 -12.87
C SER A 847 -25.13 2.29 -13.01
N LYS A 848 -24.36 1.22 -12.72
CA LYS A 848 -24.87 -0.15 -12.71
C LYS A 848 -25.97 -0.33 -11.63
N GLU A 849 -25.77 0.23 -10.47
CA GLU A 849 -26.74 0.11 -9.36
C GLU A 849 -27.99 0.96 -9.60
N LEU A 850 -27.87 2.16 -10.20
CA LEU A 850 -28.99 2.97 -10.63
C LEU A 850 -29.90 2.26 -11.64
N SER A 851 -29.30 1.48 -12.52
CA SER A 851 -30.05 0.73 -13.55
C SER A 851 -30.76 -0.52 -13.02
N ARG A 852 -30.70 -0.79 -11.71
CA ARG A 852 -31.38 -1.92 -11.04
C ARG A 852 -32.59 -1.43 -10.26
N ARG A 853 -33.59 -2.31 -10.13
CA ARG A 853 -34.75 -2.01 -9.25
C ARG A 853 -34.28 -1.92 -7.80
N ALA A 854 -34.52 -0.80 -7.16
CA ALA A 854 -34.22 -0.59 -5.75
C ALA A 854 -35.20 -1.40 -4.87
N THR A 855 -34.66 -2.01 -3.80
CA THR A 855 -35.45 -2.69 -2.78
C THR A 855 -35.87 -1.74 -1.64
N GLY A 856 -35.25 -0.55 -1.56
CA GLY A 856 -35.42 0.41 -0.47
C GLY A 856 -34.77 -0.02 0.86
N ARG A 857 -33.95 -1.08 0.85
CA ARG A 857 -33.30 -1.63 2.05
C ARG A 857 -31.83 -1.94 1.80
N THR A 858 -31.23 -1.32 0.79
CA THR A 858 -29.82 -1.49 0.46
C THR A 858 -28.97 -0.46 1.20
N LEU A 859 -27.83 -0.91 1.72
CA LEU A 859 -26.77 -0.04 2.25
C LEU A 859 -25.73 0.17 1.15
N TYR A 860 -25.59 1.39 0.68
CA TYR A 860 -24.50 1.80 -0.21
C TYR A 860 -23.39 2.45 0.60
N ILE A 861 -22.15 2.05 0.36
CA ILE A 861 -20.96 2.65 0.96
C ILE A 861 -20.08 3.16 -0.17
N LEU A 862 -19.70 4.44 -0.11
CA LEU A 862 -18.88 5.11 -1.11
C LEU A 862 -17.65 5.73 -0.42
N ASP A 863 -16.47 5.50 -1.01
CA ASP A 863 -15.22 6.06 -0.52
C ASP A 863 -14.77 7.19 -1.43
N GLU A 864 -14.81 8.43 -0.90
CA GLU A 864 -14.40 9.67 -1.56
C GLU A 864 -14.94 9.80 -3.01
N PRO A 865 -16.26 9.75 -3.23
CA PRO A 865 -16.83 9.72 -4.58
C PRO A 865 -16.68 11.03 -5.36
N THR A 866 -16.29 12.14 -4.73
CA THR A 866 -16.07 13.43 -5.40
C THR A 866 -14.63 13.63 -5.87
N THR A 867 -13.77 12.65 -5.69
CA THR A 867 -12.38 12.69 -6.12
C THR A 867 -12.27 13.01 -7.62
N GLY A 868 -11.51 14.05 -7.97
CA GLY A 868 -11.27 14.47 -9.36
C GLY A 868 -12.49 15.07 -10.08
N LEU A 869 -13.49 15.52 -9.34
CA LEU A 869 -14.70 16.10 -9.89
C LEU A 869 -14.72 17.62 -9.78
N HIS A 870 -15.09 18.26 -10.87
CA HIS A 870 -15.45 19.67 -10.89
C HIS A 870 -16.76 19.92 -10.10
N PHE A 871 -16.98 21.11 -9.57
CA PHE A 871 -18.17 21.50 -8.79
C PHE A 871 -19.50 21.09 -9.45
N GLU A 872 -19.63 21.25 -10.77
CA GLU A 872 -20.84 20.86 -11.51
C GLU A 872 -21.01 19.33 -11.55
N ASP A 873 -19.94 18.56 -11.65
CA ASP A 873 -19.97 17.09 -11.60
C ASP A 873 -20.34 16.60 -10.19
N VAL A 874 -19.82 17.29 -9.15
CA VAL A 874 -20.21 17.04 -7.74
C VAL A 874 -21.72 17.27 -7.54
N ARG A 875 -22.27 18.37 -8.09
CA ARG A 875 -23.70 18.68 -8.01
C ARG A 875 -24.56 17.56 -8.62
N LYS A 876 -24.19 17.12 -9.84
CA LYS A 876 -24.86 16.01 -10.53
C LYS A 876 -24.76 14.68 -9.76
N LEU A 877 -23.59 14.37 -9.22
CA LEU A 877 -23.39 13.18 -8.40
C LEU A 877 -24.28 13.21 -7.15
N LEU A 878 -24.37 14.35 -6.48
CA LEU A 878 -25.23 14.52 -5.29
C LEU A 878 -26.70 14.30 -5.61
N GLU A 879 -27.20 14.79 -6.75
CA GLU A 879 -28.56 14.52 -7.21
C GLU A 879 -28.86 13.02 -7.29
N VAL A 880 -27.92 12.26 -7.88
CA VAL A 880 -28.02 10.80 -7.99
C VAL A 880 -27.99 10.11 -6.62
N LEU A 881 -27.10 10.52 -5.72
CA LEU A 881 -27.00 9.93 -4.38
C LEU A 881 -28.25 10.22 -3.55
N HIS A 882 -28.80 11.43 -3.66
CA HIS A 882 -30.05 11.78 -2.99
C HIS A 882 -31.25 11.00 -3.56
N GLU A 883 -31.28 10.76 -4.87
CA GLU A 883 -32.31 9.92 -5.50
C GLU A 883 -32.27 8.49 -4.95
N LEU A 884 -31.09 7.89 -4.75
CA LEU A 884 -30.97 6.56 -4.13
C LEU A 884 -31.54 6.55 -2.70
N VAL A 885 -31.36 7.62 -1.93
CA VAL A 885 -31.91 7.74 -0.57
C VAL A 885 -33.40 7.92 -0.62
N ASP A 886 -33.94 8.73 -1.55
CA ASP A 886 -35.39 8.96 -1.73
C ASP A 886 -36.11 7.67 -2.11
N GLN A 887 -35.43 6.69 -2.72
CA GLN A 887 -35.94 5.34 -2.95
C GLN A 887 -35.98 4.45 -1.69
N GLY A 888 -35.64 4.99 -0.50
CA GLY A 888 -35.67 4.31 0.79
C GLY A 888 -34.32 3.67 1.21
N ASN A 889 -33.27 3.71 0.37
CA ASN A 889 -31.95 3.14 0.68
C ASN A 889 -31.17 4.00 1.68
N THR A 890 -30.13 3.42 2.23
CA THR A 890 -29.17 4.15 3.07
C THR A 890 -27.88 4.34 2.28
N VAL A 891 -27.40 5.58 2.20
CA VAL A 891 -26.13 5.92 1.55
C VAL A 891 -25.16 6.44 2.60
N VAL A 892 -24.03 5.77 2.76
CA VAL A 892 -22.92 6.19 3.64
C VAL A 892 -21.76 6.57 2.77
N VAL A 893 -21.29 7.81 2.93
CA VAL A 893 -20.18 8.37 2.13
C VAL A 893 -19.04 8.77 3.05
N ILE A 894 -17.83 8.34 2.75
CA ILE A 894 -16.61 8.88 3.37
C ILE A 894 -16.20 10.07 2.53
N GLU A 895 -16.18 11.29 3.12
CA GLU A 895 -15.91 12.50 2.35
C GLU A 895 -15.25 13.61 3.15
N HIS A 896 -14.47 14.43 2.40
CA HIS A 896 -13.85 15.65 2.86
C HIS A 896 -14.45 16.90 2.20
N ASN A 897 -15.09 16.71 1.03
CA ASN A 897 -15.70 17.80 0.27
C ASN A 897 -16.88 18.40 1.06
N LEU A 898 -16.76 19.68 1.39
CA LEU A 898 -17.75 20.38 2.22
C LEU A 898 -19.12 20.54 1.54
N ASP A 899 -19.17 20.53 0.20
CA ASP A 899 -20.42 20.53 -0.54
C ASP A 899 -21.22 19.24 -0.30
N VAL A 900 -20.53 18.11 -0.19
CA VAL A 900 -21.16 16.84 0.18
C VAL A 900 -21.59 16.86 1.64
N VAL A 901 -20.70 17.26 2.54
CA VAL A 901 -20.97 17.29 3.98
C VAL A 901 -22.17 18.20 4.30
N LYS A 902 -22.27 19.40 3.69
CA LYS A 902 -23.39 20.32 3.95
C LYS A 902 -24.74 19.81 3.45
N THR A 903 -24.75 18.86 2.47
CA THR A 903 -25.99 18.27 1.95
C THR A 903 -26.42 17.01 2.69
N ALA A 904 -25.57 16.41 3.53
CA ALA A 904 -25.85 15.20 4.27
C ALA A 904 -27.01 15.38 5.28
N ASP A 905 -27.79 14.33 5.50
CA ASP A 905 -28.83 14.31 6.54
C ASP A 905 -28.22 14.06 7.92
N TRP A 906 -27.14 13.29 7.98
CA TRP A 906 -26.40 12.94 9.20
C TRP A 906 -24.90 12.91 8.94
N VAL A 907 -24.12 13.42 9.88
CA VAL A 907 -22.65 13.47 9.80
C VAL A 907 -22.05 12.76 11.00
N ILE A 908 -21.01 12.00 10.77
CA ILE A 908 -20.14 11.39 11.78
C ILE A 908 -18.74 11.95 11.56
N ASP A 909 -18.27 12.79 12.48
CA ASP A 909 -16.94 13.41 12.43
C ASP A 909 -15.94 12.64 13.28
N ILE A 910 -14.84 12.16 12.66
CA ILE A 910 -13.83 11.30 13.28
C ILE A 910 -12.50 12.04 13.35
N GLY A 911 -11.91 12.04 14.54
CA GLY A 911 -10.64 12.72 14.81
C GLY A 911 -10.19 12.50 16.26
N PRO A 912 -9.72 13.55 16.96
CA PRO A 912 -9.48 14.93 16.48
C PRO A 912 -8.28 15.07 15.54
N GLU A 913 -7.32 14.13 15.59
CA GLU A 913 -6.10 14.10 14.79
C GLU A 913 -6.01 12.83 13.94
N GLY A 914 -4.97 12.72 13.10
CA GLY A 914 -4.63 11.49 12.38
C GLY A 914 -3.80 10.51 13.23
N GLY A 915 -3.74 9.23 12.83
CA GLY A 915 -2.95 8.20 13.49
C GLY A 915 -3.36 7.96 14.94
N ASP A 916 -2.38 7.80 15.83
CA ASP A 916 -2.61 7.51 17.25
C ASP A 916 -3.31 8.65 18.00
N GLY A 917 -3.21 9.89 17.52
CA GLY A 917 -3.96 11.04 18.04
C GLY A 917 -5.46 11.04 17.66
N GLY A 918 -5.86 10.17 16.71
CA GLY A 918 -7.22 10.06 16.19
C GLY A 918 -8.02 8.89 16.76
N GLY A 919 -8.90 8.36 15.91
CA GLY A 919 -9.66 7.15 16.18
C GLY A 919 -10.79 7.33 17.19
N GLN A 920 -11.33 8.54 17.33
CA GLN A 920 -12.48 8.85 18.19
C GLN A 920 -13.55 9.57 17.40
N ILE A 921 -14.81 9.43 17.80
CA ILE A 921 -15.90 10.26 17.28
C ILE A 921 -15.83 11.61 18.01
N VAL A 922 -15.63 12.66 17.23
CA VAL A 922 -15.57 14.04 17.72
C VAL A 922 -16.97 14.63 17.89
N ALA A 923 -17.82 14.39 16.89
CA ALA A 923 -19.19 14.86 16.90
C ALA A 923 -20.09 14.00 15.96
N THR A 924 -21.37 13.92 16.26
CA THR A 924 -22.40 13.31 15.40
C THR A 924 -23.65 14.16 15.39
N GLY A 925 -24.35 14.20 14.27
CA GLY A 925 -25.59 14.93 14.13
C GLY A 925 -25.82 15.49 12.73
N THR A 926 -26.73 16.43 12.60
CA THR A 926 -26.90 17.17 11.35
C THR A 926 -25.70 18.09 11.08
N PRO A 927 -25.44 18.50 9.83
CA PRO A 927 -24.36 19.44 9.52
C PRO A 927 -24.39 20.70 10.41
N GLU A 928 -25.60 21.21 10.73
CA GLU A 928 -25.80 22.37 11.61
C GLU A 928 -25.38 22.08 13.07
N ALA A 929 -25.50 20.83 13.52
CA ALA A 929 -25.03 20.42 14.85
C ALA A 929 -23.50 20.29 14.87
N ILE A 930 -22.92 19.74 13.82
CA ILE A 930 -21.46 19.65 13.66
C ILE A 930 -20.80 21.05 13.62
N ALA A 931 -21.40 21.99 12.87
CA ALA A 931 -20.91 23.38 12.82
C ALA A 931 -20.86 24.10 14.18
N LYS A 932 -21.62 23.61 15.16
CA LYS A 932 -21.64 24.13 16.54
C LYS A 932 -20.65 23.39 17.48
N ALA A 933 -20.09 22.26 17.05
CA ALA A 933 -19.19 21.46 17.87
C ALA A 933 -17.80 22.12 17.95
N ALA A 934 -17.42 22.61 19.11
CA ALA A 934 -16.20 23.39 19.31
C ALA A 934 -14.89 22.63 18.96
N HIS A 935 -14.90 21.30 19.06
CA HIS A 935 -13.74 20.45 18.81
C HIS A 935 -13.70 19.84 17.40
N SER A 936 -14.70 20.14 16.56
CA SER A 936 -14.79 19.66 15.20
C SER A 936 -14.06 20.58 14.23
N HIS A 937 -12.98 20.07 13.63
CA HIS A 937 -12.32 20.81 12.54
C HIS A 937 -13.26 20.97 11.33
N THR A 938 -13.96 19.91 10.95
CA THR A 938 -14.97 19.96 9.89
C THR A 938 -16.04 21.00 10.20
N GLY A 939 -16.51 21.06 11.46
CA GLY A 939 -17.53 22.01 11.91
C GLY A 939 -17.07 23.48 11.76
N HIS A 940 -15.79 23.74 11.97
CA HIS A 940 -15.23 25.08 11.78
C HIS A 940 -15.42 25.58 10.35
N TYR A 941 -15.02 24.79 9.34
CA TYR A 941 -15.16 25.13 7.92
C TYR A 941 -16.60 25.11 7.42
N LEU A 942 -17.47 24.25 7.98
CA LEU A 942 -18.88 24.18 7.62
C LEU A 942 -19.69 25.41 8.02
N LYS A 943 -19.30 26.10 9.07
CA LYS A 943 -20.05 27.22 9.66
C LYS A 943 -20.34 28.32 8.63
N ASP A 944 -19.33 28.68 7.83
CA ASP A 944 -19.46 29.73 6.82
C ASP A 944 -20.32 29.31 5.62
N LEU A 945 -20.34 28.03 5.29
CA LEU A 945 -21.11 27.47 4.17
C LEU A 945 -22.60 27.23 4.50
N LEU A 946 -22.94 27.04 5.77
CA LEU A 946 -24.31 26.86 6.24
C LEU A 946 -25.02 28.19 6.53
N THR A 947 -24.25 29.28 6.70
CA THR A 947 -24.82 30.61 6.85
C THR A 947 -25.24 31.12 5.46
N PRO A 948 -26.51 31.49 5.22
CA PRO A 948 -26.93 32.01 3.92
C PRO A 948 -26.02 33.21 3.56
N ARG A 949 -25.24 33.09 2.49
CA ARG A 949 -24.57 34.26 1.92
C ARG A 949 -25.69 35.25 1.58
N ARG A 950 -25.78 36.39 2.31
CA ARG A 950 -26.60 37.51 1.88
C ARG A 950 -26.18 37.80 0.46
N ALA A 951 -27.11 37.61 -0.48
CA ALA A 951 -26.93 38.08 -1.84
C ALA A 951 -26.36 39.50 -1.72
N ALA A 952 -25.16 39.71 -2.23
CA ALA A 952 -24.64 41.05 -2.40
C ALA A 952 -25.66 41.74 -3.32
N ALA A 953 -26.55 42.49 -2.71
CA ALA A 953 -27.44 43.36 -3.42
C ALA A 953 -26.61 44.49 -3.96
N GLU A 954 -26.71 44.66 -5.29
CA GLU A 954 -26.26 45.76 -6.14
C GLU A 954 -24.88 45.67 -6.75
#